data_a0565776d8e21a60667bb5d868404d5c
#
_entry.id   a0565776d8e21a60667bb5d868404d5c
#
_cell.length_a   1.000
_cell.length_b   1.000
_cell.length_c   1.000
_cell.angle_alpha   90.00
_cell.angle_beta   90.00
_cell.angle_gamma   90.00
#
_symmetry.space_group_name_H-M   'P 1'
#
loop_
_entity.id
_entity.type
_entity.pdbx_description
1 polymer ?
#
loop_
_entity_poly.entity_id
_entity_poly.type
_entity_poly.pdbx_seq_one_letter_code
_entity_poly.pdbx_strand_id
1 'polypeptide(L)'
;MTDAISGPALGPEVGKGGTFFRLLAPEATSVALCLFSDLRSRKPKRAFPAKPGPDGIWTAFAPRVGVGALYAWSVGGPDSPVARFDPDRFLLDPGGWEIGRMPVADKCGLSRVVDPEFDWGGTSPPAIPPSRRVLYELHVKGFTRLHPALSKKVRGTFAGLAHPDVRAHLVELGITTVEPLPVHAHLDDAFLLERGLVNYWGYNTLSWFAPHPGFASDGRGADEFRLMVRELHRAGLEVVLDVVYNHSCESGPDGPVTGLRGLGTWYRPDPADPGRYEDFTGCGNTLDFRMPHVRRLVLESLRHWVRVFHVDGFRFDLASVLGRMEDGFDPQAPFFGELAADPLLAGRILVSEPWDATVQGYAMGRFPKGWMDWNDRFRDDLRLFWKGEAGPAAFAAGMGGSRDLFGGRESWASVNYAACHDGFTLRDLCSYLHKRNESNGESNRDGSSWNHSDNMGLEGDSLDPLLLQRRAQRARNLLAGALLSLGTPMLQAGDEMGRTQGGNNNAYCQDNAVSWLDWHQASPWPDPEWTASILALRRELKDPVLDRPWLPVDHPDVSGVLLSSGKVRRLLLARRSTDNRPVPLPPGTWRVRLDTSTDAGSVAGNAVESSLQGGGEAFFVLDSKVLGNDSVKAENSAARPRGHR
;
A
#
# COMPACT_ATOMS: atom_id res chain seq x y z
N MET A 1 18.58 -28.41 2.31
CA MET A 1 19.74 -27.54 2.55
C MET A 1 19.59 -26.41 1.56
N THR A 2 18.99 -25.30 2.00
CA THR A 2 18.84 -24.08 1.21
C THR A 2 20.16 -23.34 1.36
N ASP A 3 20.96 -23.29 0.31
CA ASP A 3 22.07 -22.36 0.23
C ASP A 3 21.52 -20.96 0.40
N ALA A 4 21.71 -20.41 1.61
CA ALA A 4 21.47 -19.00 1.84
C ALA A 4 22.24 -18.26 0.73
N ILE A 5 21.53 -17.38 -0.01
CA ILE A 5 22.14 -16.59 -1.09
C ILE A 5 23.17 -15.66 -0.44
N SER A 6 24.38 -16.20 -0.23
CA SER A 6 25.54 -15.55 0.41
C SER A 6 26.45 -14.93 -0.64
N GLY A 7 25.88 -14.14 -1.54
CA GLY A 7 26.65 -13.36 -2.49
C GLY A 7 26.87 -11.92 -2.01
N PRO A 8 27.90 -11.23 -2.51
CA PRO A 8 28.07 -9.80 -2.25
C PRO A 8 26.88 -9.01 -2.79
N ALA A 9 26.47 -7.95 -2.06
CA ALA A 9 25.36 -7.06 -2.44
C ALA A 9 25.58 -6.44 -3.84
N LEU A 10 24.48 -6.24 -4.58
CA LEU A 10 24.51 -5.53 -5.87
C LEU A 10 24.77 -4.03 -5.68
N GLY A 11 25.22 -3.38 -6.75
CA GLY A 11 25.53 -1.94 -6.77
C GLY A 11 26.93 -1.60 -6.25
N PRO A 12 27.15 -0.33 -5.85
CA PRO A 12 28.46 0.16 -5.41
C PRO A 12 28.76 -0.17 -3.96
N GLU A 13 29.99 -0.64 -3.69
CA GLU A 13 30.53 -0.84 -2.35
C GLU A 13 31.83 -0.02 -2.21
N VAL A 14 31.77 1.05 -1.41
CA VAL A 14 32.91 1.93 -1.14
C VAL A 14 33.87 1.24 -0.19
N GLY A 15 35.12 1.12 -0.58
CA GLY A 15 36.17 0.48 0.20
C GLY A 15 37.49 1.27 0.22
N LYS A 16 38.49 0.71 0.94
CA LYS A 16 39.82 1.30 0.97
C LYS A 16 40.45 1.28 -0.43
N GLY A 17 40.76 2.47 -0.96
CA GLY A 17 41.44 2.64 -2.24
C GLY A 17 40.53 2.74 -3.47
N GLY A 18 39.23 2.57 -3.35
CA GLY A 18 38.29 2.68 -4.47
C GLY A 18 36.94 2.05 -4.17
N THR A 19 36.13 1.89 -5.21
CA THR A 19 34.77 1.34 -5.12
C THR A 19 34.66 0.07 -5.97
N PHE A 20 34.09 -0.97 -5.42
CA PHE A 20 33.60 -2.13 -6.16
C PHE A 20 32.19 -1.86 -6.66
N PHE A 21 31.91 -2.29 -7.90
CA PHE A 21 30.60 -2.18 -8.52
C PHE A 21 30.19 -3.58 -8.97
N ARG A 22 28.96 -4.00 -8.64
CA ARG A 22 28.45 -5.34 -8.99
C ARG A 22 27.14 -5.22 -9.72
N LEU A 23 27.06 -5.86 -10.88
CA LEU A 23 25.90 -5.91 -11.75
C LEU A 23 25.45 -7.34 -11.96
N LEU A 24 24.16 -7.60 -11.80
CA LEU A 24 23.56 -8.88 -12.17
C LEU A 24 23.14 -8.83 -13.65
N ALA A 25 23.85 -9.55 -14.51
CA ALA A 25 23.60 -9.64 -15.94
C ALA A 25 24.00 -11.03 -16.46
N PRO A 26 23.19 -12.07 -16.20
CA PRO A 26 23.58 -13.46 -16.43
C PRO A 26 23.78 -13.82 -17.90
N GLU A 27 23.13 -13.12 -18.83
CA GLU A 27 23.21 -13.36 -20.28
C GLU A 27 24.26 -12.49 -20.98
N ALA A 28 24.88 -11.54 -20.25
CA ALA A 28 25.87 -10.64 -20.84
C ALA A 28 27.14 -11.38 -21.26
N THR A 29 27.73 -10.95 -22.38
CA THR A 29 29.02 -11.43 -22.88
C THR A 29 30.17 -10.46 -22.61
N SER A 30 29.81 -9.17 -22.39
CA SER A 30 30.76 -8.11 -22.01
C SER A 30 30.08 -7.08 -21.15
N VAL A 31 30.78 -6.60 -20.11
CA VAL A 31 30.28 -5.55 -19.20
C VAL A 31 31.40 -4.59 -18.88
N ALA A 32 31.11 -3.27 -18.94
CA ALA A 32 32.03 -2.22 -18.53
C ALA A 32 31.33 -1.19 -17.63
N LEU A 33 31.99 -0.83 -16.54
CA LEU A 33 31.61 0.31 -15.70
C LEU A 33 32.10 1.60 -16.37
N CYS A 34 31.20 2.54 -16.61
CA CYS A 34 31.46 3.82 -17.25
C CYS A 34 31.32 4.97 -16.23
N LEU A 35 32.40 5.71 -15.97
CA LEU A 35 32.40 6.86 -15.07
C LEU A 35 32.24 8.16 -15.84
N PHE A 36 31.39 9.06 -15.34
CA PHE A 36 31.10 10.36 -15.93
C PHE A 36 31.67 11.50 -15.07
N SER A 37 32.08 12.59 -15.71
CA SER A 37 32.68 13.74 -15.01
C SER A 37 31.64 14.61 -14.30
N ASP A 38 30.46 14.73 -14.89
CA ASP A 38 29.36 15.57 -14.39
C ASP A 38 28.01 15.13 -14.96
N LEU A 39 26.93 15.76 -14.50
CA LEU A 39 25.55 15.46 -14.91
C LEU A 39 25.21 15.88 -16.35
N ARG A 40 26.09 16.65 -17.05
CA ARG A 40 25.88 17.10 -18.42
C ARG A 40 26.61 16.21 -19.43
N SER A 41 27.59 15.44 -18.95
CA SER A 41 28.42 14.57 -19.79
C SER A 41 27.58 13.53 -20.51
N ARG A 42 27.80 13.39 -21.84
CA ARG A 42 27.17 12.37 -22.69
C ARG A 42 28.06 11.15 -22.90
N LYS A 43 29.37 11.29 -22.69
CA LYS A 43 30.38 10.24 -22.86
C LYS A 43 31.11 10.01 -21.53
N PRO A 44 31.50 8.77 -21.23
CA PRO A 44 32.25 8.48 -20.02
C PRO A 44 33.66 9.09 -20.10
N LYS A 45 34.15 9.56 -18.98
CA LYS A 45 35.54 9.99 -18.79
C LYS A 45 36.50 8.80 -18.73
N ARG A 46 36.04 7.69 -18.14
CA ARG A 46 36.79 6.43 -17.95
C ARG A 46 35.83 5.25 -18.02
N ALA A 47 36.33 4.13 -18.52
CA ALA A 47 35.64 2.86 -18.48
C ALA A 47 36.54 1.78 -17.85
N PHE A 48 35.93 0.85 -17.11
CA PHE A 48 36.60 -0.26 -16.44
C PHE A 48 35.90 -1.55 -16.87
N PRO A 49 36.58 -2.48 -17.54
CA PRO A 49 36.03 -3.79 -17.83
C PRO A 49 35.66 -4.51 -16.53
N ALA A 50 34.45 -5.03 -16.45
CA ALA A 50 34.04 -5.90 -15.35
C ALA A 50 34.46 -7.34 -15.62
N LYS A 51 34.66 -8.11 -14.54
CA LYS A 51 34.98 -9.54 -14.58
C LYS A 51 33.71 -10.33 -14.26
N PRO A 52 33.41 -11.38 -15.06
CA PRO A 52 32.31 -12.27 -14.74
C PRO A 52 32.65 -13.07 -13.46
N GLY A 53 31.67 -13.22 -12.61
CA GLY A 53 31.70 -14.05 -11.42
C GLY A 53 30.63 -15.14 -11.48
N PRO A 54 30.44 -15.90 -10.39
CA PRO A 54 29.39 -16.90 -10.31
C PRO A 54 28.00 -16.22 -10.39
N ASP A 55 27.00 -16.99 -10.80
CA ASP A 55 25.58 -16.63 -10.79
C ASP A 55 25.23 -15.37 -11.60
N GLY A 56 26.01 -15.07 -12.66
CA GLY A 56 25.76 -13.96 -13.54
C GLY A 56 26.09 -12.58 -12.95
N ILE A 57 26.86 -12.52 -11.86
CA ILE A 57 27.34 -11.26 -11.28
C ILE A 57 28.63 -10.83 -11.96
N TRP A 58 28.65 -9.61 -12.48
CA TRP A 58 29.83 -8.94 -13.01
C TRP A 58 30.38 -7.94 -11.98
N THR A 59 31.70 -7.94 -11.77
CA THR A 59 32.36 -7.07 -10.80
C THR A 59 33.42 -6.19 -11.47
N ALA A 60 33.35 -4.89 -11.27
CA ALA A 60 34.36 -3.91 -11.63
C ALA A 60 34.92 -3.23 -10.39
N PHE A 61 36.26 -3.02 -10.35
CA PHE A 61 36.91 -2.22 -9.33
C PHE A 61 37.41 -0.90 -9.94
N ALA A 62 36.98 0.22 -9.39
CA ALA A 62 37.40 1.55 -9.83
C ALA A 62 38.29 2.20 -8.74
N PRO A 63 39.64 2.22 -8.94
CA PRO A 63 40.55 2.77 -7.97
C PRO A 63 40.39 4.29 -7.81
N ARG A 64 40.47 4.78 -6.57
CA ARG A 64 40.30 6.20 -6.18
C ARG A 64 38.96 6.80 -6.56
N VAL A 65 37.95 5.97 -6.73
CA VAL A 65 36.54 6.38 -6.91
C VAL A 65 35.83 6.20 -5.58
N GLY A 66 35.04 7.19 -5.17
CA GLY A 66 34.32 7.19 -3.90
C GLY A 66 32.97 7.87 -4.02
N VAL A 67 32.43 8.27 -2.87
CA VAL A 67 31.12 8.94 -2.75
C VAL A 67 31.00 10.14 -3.69
N GLY A 68 29.82 10.29 -4.31
CA GLY A 68 29.51 11.34 -5.29
C GLY A 68 29.85 10.99 -6.75
N ALA A 69 30.61 9.92 -7.00
CA ALA A 69 30.95 9.52 -8.37
C ALA A 69 29.69 9.16 -9.16
N LEU A 70 29.67 9.62 -10.43
CA LEU A 70 28.58 9.36 -11.37
C LEU A 70 28.99 8.23 -12.32
N TYR A 71 28.09 7.25 -12.52
CA TYR A 71 28.38 6.08 -13.34
C TYR A 71 27.15 5.52 -14.02
N ALA A 72 27.40 4.68 -15.02
CA ALA A 72 26.45 3.82 -15.70
C ALA A 72 27.15 2.57 -16.20
N TRP A 73 26.38 1.61 -16.71
CA TRP A 73 26.90 0.38 -17.27
C TRP A 73 26.80 0.38 -18.82
N SER A 74 27.79 -0.20 -19.47
CA SER A 74 27.79 -0.57 -20.89
C SER A 74 27.80 -2.10 -20.95
N VAL A 75 26.84 -2.71 -21.65
CA VAL A 75 26.63 -4.16 -21.61
C VAL A 75 26.38 -4.68 -23.01
N GLY A 76 27.18 -5.68 -23.42
CA GLY A 76 27.00 -6.45 -24.64
C GLY A 76 26.54 -7.87 -24.34
N GLY A 77 25.73 -8.42 -25.24
CA GLY A 77 25.17 -9.77 -25.10
C GLY A 77 24.74 -10.32 -26.47
N PRO A 78 24.12 -11.51 -26.49
CA PRO A 78 23.65 -12.12 -27.74
C PRO A 78 22.44 -11.38 -28.31
N ASP A 79 22.23 -11.52 -29.63
CA ASP A 79 20.99 -11.10 -30.25
C ASP A 79 19.80 -11.84 -29.62
N SER A 80 18.75 -11.10 -29.27
CA SER A 80 17.57 -11.63 -28.62
C SER A 80 16.31 -10.88 -29.10
N PRO A 81 15.18 -11.55 -29.24
CA PRO A 81 13.92 -10.88 -29.58
C PRO A 81 13.44 -9.95 -28.45
N VAL A 82 13.81 -10.24 -27.20
CA VAL A 82 13.31 -9.55 -26.00
C VAL A 82 14.37 -8.74 -25.25
N ALA A 83 15.63 -9.20 -25.20
CA ALA A 83 16.74 -8.43 -24.66
C ALA A 83 17.27 -7.43 -25.72
N ARG A 84 17.70 -6.27 -25.25
CA ARG A 84 18.17 -5.16 -26.10
C ARG A 84 19.60 -4.77 -25.72
N PHE A 85 20.52 -5.75 -25.81
CA PHE A 85 21.95 -5.50 -25.60
C PHE A 85 22.47 -4.51 -26.62
N ASP A 86 23.16 -3.48 -26.15
CA ASP A 86 23.81 -2.45 -26.98
C ASP A 86 24.97 -1.86 -26.16
N PRO A 87 26.23 -2.23 -26.45
CA PRO A 87 27.38 -1.73 -25.70
C PRO A 87 27.65 -0.23 -25.90
N ASP A 88 27.02 0.41 -26.87
CA ASP A 88 27.12 1.86 -27.08
C ASP A 88 26.05 2.63 -26.25
N ARG A 89 25.11 1.92 -25.69
CA ARG A 89 24.10 2.47 -24.77
C ARG A 89 24.55 2.36 -23.32
N PHE A 90 24.42 3.46 -22.58
CA PHE A 90 24.72 3.46 -21.15
C PHE A 90 23.44 3.23 -20.35
N LEU A 91 23.45 2.17 -19.53
CA LEU A 91 22.32 1.73 -18.72
C LEU A 91 22.47 2.20 -17.28
N LEU A 92 21.36 2.59 -16.67
CA LEU A 92 21.30 2.84 -15.24
C LEU A 92 21.63 1.56 -14.47
N ASP A 93 22.32 1.68 -13.35
CA ASP A 93 22.58 0.54 -12.47
C ASP A 93 21.29 0.14 -11.72
N PRO A 94 20.73 -1.06 -11.96
CA PRO A 94 19.58 -1.53 -11.16
C PRO A 94 19.84 -1.58 -9.67
N GLY A 95 21.10 -1.84 -9.24
CA GLY A 95 21.53 -1.85 -7.85
C GLY A 95 22.05 -0.51 -7.32
N GLY A 96 21.87 0.58 -8.07
CA GLY A 96 22.30 1.91 -7.66
C GLY A 96 21.39 2.53 -6.61
N TRP A 97 21.95 3.11 -5.54
CA TRP A 97 21.21 3.65 -4.40
C TRP A 97 20.70 5.07 -4.57
N GLU A 98 21.19 5.78 -5.56
CA GLU A 98 20.78 7.15 -5.87
C GLU A 98 20.86 7.43 -7.37
N ILE A 99 19.83 8.10 -7.87
CA ILE A 99 19.82 8.58 -9.25
C ILE A 99 20.55 9.92 -9.31
N GLY A 100 21.68 9.95 -10.01
CA GLY A 100 22.41 11.18 -10.28
C GLY A 100 21.76 12.00 -11.39
N ARG A 101 21.27 11.33 -12.45
CA ARG A 101 20.54 11.92 -13.55
C ARG A 101 19.45 10.97 -14.04
N MET A 102 18.22 11.46 -14.11
CA MET A 102 17.12 10.73 -14.75
C MET A 102 17.39 10.55 -16.25
N PRO A 103 17.02 9.40 -16.85
CA PRO A 103 17.05 9.26 -18.30
C PRO A 103 16.00 10.17 -18.92
N VAL A 104 16.39 10.97 -19.91
CA VAL A 104 15.52 11.88 -20.66
C VAL A 104 15.94 11.90 -22.12
N ALA A 105 14.97 11.67 -23.02
CA ALA A 105 15.18 11.70 -24.47
C ALA A 105 16.47 10.97 -24.90
N ASP A 106 17.47 11.70 -25.34
CA ASP A 106 18.77 11.21 -25.84
C ASP A 106 19.86 11.07 -24.76
N LYS A 107 19.52 11.30 -23.47
CA LYS A 107 20.46 11.21 -22.35
C LYS A 107 20.19 9.99 -21.50
N CYS A 108 21.21 9.13 -21.36
CA CYS A 108 21.14 8.00 -20.44
C CYS A 108 20.95 8.45 -18.98
N GLY A 109 20.34 7.59 -18.18
CA GLY A 109 20.37 7.72 -16.73
C GLY A 109 21.79 7.58 -16.18
N LEU A 110 22.08 8.22 -15.06
CA LEU A 110 23.32 8.03 -14.31
C LEU A 110 22.99 7.72 -12.85
N SER A 111 23.64 6.69 -12.31
CA SER A 111 23.63 6.41 -10.88
C SER A 111 24.72 7.21 -10.17
N ARG A 112 24.55 7.44 -8.87
CA ARG A 112 25.53 8.09 -8.01
C ARG A 112 25.96 7.17 -6.87
N VAL A 113 27.25 7.16 -6.57
CA VAL A 113 27.78 6.48 -5.38
C VAL A 113 27.41 7.27 -4.13
N VAL A 114 26.71 6.63 -3.20
CA VAL A 114 26.24 7.21 -1.93
C VAL A 114 27.14 6.77 -0.78
N ASP A 115 27.21 7.58 0.26
CA ASP A 115 27.86 7.18 1.51
C ASP A 115 27.03 6.07 2.18
N PRO A 116 27.61 4.90 2.46
CA PRO A 116 26.91 3.85 3.17
C PRO A 116 26.63 4.18 4.63
N GLU A 117 27.43 5.08 5.23
CA GLU A 117 27.28 5.46 6.63
C GLU A 117 26.18 6.50 6.80
N PHE A 118 25.36 6.30 7.83
CA PHE A 118 24.32 7.23 8.23
C PHE A 118 24.13 7.17 9.74
N ASP A 119 24.01 8.33 10.38
CA ASP A 119 23.75 8.40 11.83
C ASP A 119 22.26 8.15 12.13
N TRP A 120 21.95 6.94 12.54
CA TRP A 120 20.61 6.56 12.99
C TRP A 120 20.26 7.06 14.40
N GLY A 121 21.21 7.65 15.13
CA GLY A 121 20.99 8.24 16.45
C GLY A 121 20.44 7.26 17.49
N GLY A 122 20.78 5.97 17.37
CA GLY A 122 20.31 4.91 18.26
C GLY A 122 18.84 4.52 18.08
N THR A 123 18.16 4.96 17.02
CA THR A 123 16.79 4.53 16.73
C THR A 123 16.74 3.07 16.29
N SER A 124 15.66 2.40 16.68
CA SER A 124 15.32 1.05 16.24
C SER A 124 13.88 1.02 15.72
N PRO A 125 13.54 0.04 14.87
CA PRO A 125 12.15 -0.17 14.46
C PRO A 125 11.20 -0.28 15.66
N PRO A 126 9.99 0.29 15.58
CA PRO A 126 9.02 0.28 16.69
C PRO A 126 8.51 -1.12 17.06
N ALA A 127 8.52 -2.07 16.11
CA ALA A 127 8.09 -3.46 16.28
C ALA A 127 6.66 -3.58 16.84
N ILE A 128 5.71 -2.91 16.22
CA ILE A 128 4.31 -2.92 16.62
C ILE A 128 3.71 -4.33 16.44
N PRO A 129 3.03 -4.90 17.47
CA PRO A 129 2.35 -6.17 17.30
C PRO A 129 1.33 -6.14 16.15
N PRO A 130 1.21 -7.19 15.32
CA PRO A 130 0.32 -7.17 14.16
C PRO A 130 -1.13 -6.80 14.46
N SER A 131 -1.68 -7.28 15.59
CA SER A 131 -3.05 -6.97 16.04
C SER A 131 -3.25 -5.49 16.44
N ARG A 132 -2.17 -4.71 16.56
CA ARG A 132 -2.19 -3.30 16.96
C ARG A 132 -1.92 -2.33 15.84
N ARG A 133 -1.58 -2.84 14.65
CA ARG A 133 -1.29 -1.99 13.49
C ARG A 133 -2.51 -1.24 13.01
N VAL A 134 -2.27 0.01 12.64
CA VAL A 134 -3.20 0.90 11.93
C VAL A 134 -2.38 1.49 10.79
N LEU A 135 -2.70 1.10 9.56
CA LEU A 135 -2.03 1.58 8.36
C LEU A 135 -2.55 2.96 7.97
N TYR A 136 -1.66 3.81 7.48
CA TYR A 136 -2.01 5.11 6.93
C TYR A 136 -1.35 5.26 5.57
N GLU A 137 -2.16 5.13 4.51
CA GLU A 137 -1.74 5.28 3.13
C GLU A 137 -1.60 6.76 2.78
N LEU A 138 -0.45 7.17 2.26
CA LEU A 138 -0.22 8.56 1.88
C LEU A 138 0.70 8.70 0.67
N HIS A 139 0.63 9.83 -0.03
CA HIS A 139 1.60 10.21 -1.05
C HIS A 139 2.62 11.20 -0.47
N VAL A 140 3.93 10.94 -0.58
CA VAL A 140 5.01 11.77 -0.01
C VAL A 140 4.82 13.25 -0.35
N LYS A 141 4.64 13.57 -1.64
CA LYS A 141 4.46 14.95 -2.09
C LYS A 141 3.10 15.50 -1.72
N GLY A 142 2.02 14.78 -2.03
CA GLY A 142 0.67 15.26 -1.85
C GLY A 142 0.31 15.55 -0.41
N PHE A 143 0.78 14.74 0.52
CA PHE A 143 0.46 14.88 1.93
C PHE A 143 0.98 16.18 2.53
N THR A 144 2.20 16.59 2.18
CA THR A 144 2.83 17.76 2.83
C THR A 144 2.91 19.00 1.93
N ARG A 145 2.52 18.91 0.66
CA ARG A 145 2.69 20.01 -0.32
C ARG A 145 2.05 21.32 0.10
N LEU A 146 0.88 21.26 0.68
CA LEU A 146 0.12 22.43 1.15
C LEU A 146 0.17 22.61 2.67
N HIS A 147 0.98 21.83 3.40
CA HIS A 147 1.03 21.89 4.87
C HIS A 147 1.42 23.29 5.36
N PRO A 148 0.59 23.96 6.21
CA PRO A 148 0.77 25.38 6.56
C PRO A 148 2.05 25.64 7.36
N ALA A 149 2.45 24.74 8.26
CA ALA A 149 3.61 24.92 9.14
C ALA A 149 4.96 24.65 8.46
N LEU A 150 4.99 24.00 7.28
CA LEU A 150 6.23 23.64 6.63
C LEU A 150 6.76 24.78 5.75
N SER A 151 8.09 24.94 5.71
CA SER A 151 8.74 25.84 4.76
C SER A 151 8.58 25.33 3.32
N LYS A 152 8.55 26.21 2.33
CA LYS A 152 8.43 25.84 0.91
C LYS A 152 9.50 24.85 0.45
N LYS A 153 10.69 24.85 1.09
CA LYS A 153 11.82 24.00 0.73
C LYS A 153 11.55 22.52 1.01
N VAL A 154 10.86 22.21 2.12
CA VAL A 154 10.62 20.82 2.55
C VAL A 154 9.21 20.32 2.26
N ARG A 155 8.32 21.18 1.80
CA ARG A 155 6.97 20.76 1.38
C ARG A 155 7.02 19.79 0.21
N GLY A 156 6.35 18.66 0.35
CA GLY A 156 6.28 17.63 -0.69
C GLY A 156 7.53 16.76 -0.78
N THR A 157 8.36 16.71 0.27
CA THR A 157 9.58 15.91 0.30
C THR A 157 9.63 14.95 1.48
N PHE A 158 10.61 14.03 1.50
CA PHE A 158 10.88 13.14 2.63
C PHE A 158 11.13 13.93 3.92
N ALA A 159 11.86 15.05 3.85
CA ALA A 159 12.06 15.96 4.99
C ALA A 159 10.74 16.58 5.47
N GLY A 160 9.78 16.77 4.58
CA GLY A 160 8.43 17.20 4.93
C GLY A 160 7.70 16.17 5.80
N LEU A 161 7.77 14.88 5.45
CA LEU A 161 7.20 13.80 6.26
C LEU A 161 7.95 13.64 7.60
N ALA A 162 9.24 13.91 7.64
CA ALA A 162 10.04 13.91 8.85
C ALA A 162 9.73 15.07 9.82
N HIS A 163 8.96 16.09 9.39
CA HIS A 163 8.70 17.28 10.19
C HIS A 163 7.94 16.96 11.48
N PRO A 164 8.29 17.59 12.63
CA PRO A 164 7.63 17.32 13.92
C PRO A 164 6.11 17.44 13.87
N ASP A 165 5.54 18.47 13.24
CA ASP A 165 4.10 18.70 13.18
C ASP A 165 3.37 17.61 12.37
N VAL A 166 4.01 17.11 11.30
CA VAL A 166 3.48 16.00 10.49
C VAL A 166 3.46 14.70 11.29
N ARG A 167 4.55 14.42 12.00
CA ARG A 167 4.63 13.24 12.88
C ARG A 167 3.66 13.31 14.05
N ALA A 168 3.50 14.51 14.63
CA ALA A 168 2.55 14.75 15.71
C ALA A 168 1.11 14.44 15.25
N HIS A 169 0.70 14.93 14.09
CA HIS A 169 -0.61 14.61 13.50
C HIS A 169 -0.85 13.11 13.38
N LEU A 170 0.10 12.35 12.82
CA LEU A 170 -0.03 10.90 12.67
C LEU A 170 -0.14 10.17 14.02
N VAL A 171 0.68 10.56 15.01
CA VAL A 171 0.68 9.97 16.35
C VAL A 171 -0.60 10.32 17.10
N GLU A 172 -1.04 11.56 17.07
CA GLU A 172 -2.27 12.04 17.72
C GLU A 172 -3.50 11.37 17.12
N LEU A 173 -3.52 11.18 15.80
CA LEU A 173 -4.57 10.41 15.12
C LEU A 173 -4.60 8.96 15.59
N GLY A 174 -3.47 8.40 16.02
CA GLY A 174 -3.35 7.02 16.50
C GLY A 174 -2.86 6.04 15.45
N ILE A 175 -2.23 6.54 14.41
CA ILE A 175 -1.53 5.74 13.39
C ILE A 175 -0.32 5.04 14.01
N THR A 176 -0.01 3.86 13.52
CA THR A 176 1.16 3.09 13.93
C THR A 176 2.11 2.79 12.79
N THR A 177 1.61 2.78 11.56
CA THR A 177 2.35 2.32 10.39
C THR A 177 2.02 3.22 9.20
N VAL A 178 3.02 3.85 8.62
CA VAL A 178 2.89 4.70 7.44
C VAL A 178 3.19 3.88 6.19
N GLU A 179 2.27 3.91 5.22
CA GLU A 179 2.40 3.25 3.93
C GLU A 179 2.44 4.32 2.83
N PRO A 180 3.64 4.83 2.48
CA PRO A 180 3.75 5.78 1.38
C PRO A 180 3.56 5.06 0.04
N LEU A 181 2.79 5.68 -0.88
CA LEU A 181 2.76 5.31 -2.30
C LEU A 181 4.18 5.24 -2.85
N PRO A 182 4.41 4.63 -4.03
CA PRO A 182 5.75 4.27 -4.47
C PRO A 182 6.78 5.39 -4.34
N VAL A 183 7.82 5.10 -3.56
CA VAL A 183 8.95 6.01 -3.34
C VAL A 183 10.15 5.67 -4.21
N HIS A 184 10.11 4.56 -4.91
CA HIS A 184 11.12 4.16 -5.87
C HIS A 184 11.26 5.21 -6.97
N ALA A 185 12.46 5.41 -7.49
CA ALA A 185 12.66 6.25 -8.67
C ALA A 185 11.82 5.70 -9.83
N HIS A 186 10.98 6.54 -10.40
CA HIS A 186 10.04 6.21 -11.48
C HIS A 186 10.14 7.21 -12.63
N LEU A 187 9.62 6.82 -13.79
CA LEU A 187 9.53 7.68 -14.97
C LEU A 187 8.12 8.18 -15.20
N ASP A 188 8.05 9.36 -15.81
CA ASP A 188 6.82 9.82 -16.44
C ASP A 188 6.61 9.08 -17.77
N ASP A 189 5.38 8.70 -18.04
CA ASP A 189 5.00 8.07 -19.27
C ASP A 189 5.01 9.09 -20.42
N ALA A 190 5.49 8.67 -21.60
CA ALA A 190 5.61 9.56 -22.75
C ALA A 190 4.26 10.21 -23.11
N PHE A 191 3.18 9.44 -23.07
CA PHE A 191 1.84 9.94 -23.39
C PHE A 191 1.33 10.96 -22.34
N LEU A 192 1.78 10.90 -21.10
CA LEU A 192 1.47 11.91 -20.08
C LEU A 192 2.23 13.20 -20.35
N LEU A 193 3.53 13.10 -20.64
CA LEU A 193 4.37 14.27 -20.97
C LEU A 193 3.85 15.04 -22.19
N GLU A 194 3.37 14.33 -23.22
CA GLU A 194 2.73 14.93 -24.40
C GLU A 194 1.46 15.74 -24.05
N ARG A 195 0.82 15.41 -22.93
CA ARG A 195 -0.37 16.10 -22.41
C ARG A 195 -0.05 17.14 -21.34
N GLY A 196 1.23 17.33 -21.01
CA GLY A 196 1.68 18.21 -19.92
C GLY A 196 1.38 17.67 -18.53
N LEU A 197 1.17 16.35 -18.41
CA LEU A 197 0.93 15.62 -17.17
C LEU A 197 2.19 14.86 -16.76
N VAL A 198 2.22 14.36 -15.54
CA VAL A 198 3.33 13.56 -14.99
C VAL A 198 2.77 12.33 -14.28
N ASN A 199 3.57 11.30 -14.10
CA ASN A 199 3.20 10.15 -13.27
C ASN A 199 3.34 10.55 -11.79
N TYR A 200 2.23 10.96 -11.17
CA TYR A 200 2.22 11.47 -9.81
C TYR A 200 2.29 10.33 -8.77
N TRP A 201 1.59 9.21 -8.98
CA TRP A 201 1.59 8.12 -7.99
C TRP A 201 2.91 7.36 -7.92
N GLY A 202 3.63 7.21 -9.04
CA GLY A 202 4.93 6.57 -9.07
C GLY A 202 4.94 5.07 -9.43
N TYR A 203 3.84 4.50 -9.89
CA TYR A 203 3.76 3.08 -10.28
C TYR A 203 4.45 2.74 -11.62
N ASN A 204 5.41 3.52 -12.06
CA ASN A 204 6.19 3.29 -13.28
C ASN A 204 7.69 3.23 -12.97
N THR A 205 8.10 2.19 -12.22
CA THR A 205 9.40 2.10 -11.56
C THR A 205 10.58 2.01 -12.54
N LEU A 206 11.55 2.90 -12.34
CA LEU A 206 12.83 2.96 -13.03
C LEU A 206 13.95 2.21 -12.28
N SER A 207 13.99 2.35 -10.97
CA SER A 207 15.03 1.74 -10.13
C SER A 207 14.44 1.28 -8.80
N TRP A 208 14.63 0.01 -8.48
CA TRP A 208 14.13 -0.59 -7.25
C TRP A 208 15.02 -0.38 -6.01
N PHE A 209 16.20 0.25 -6.17
CA PHE A 209 17.15 0.45 -5.08
C PHE A 209 17.30 1.93 -4.69
N ALA A 210 16.75 2.85 -5.48
CA ALA A 210 16.91 4.29 -5.27
C ALA A 210 15.57 4.97 -4.96
N PRO A 211 15.51 5.82 -3.91
CA PRO A 211 14.38 6.71 -3.72
C PRO A 211 14.29 7.75 -4.85
N HIS A 212 13.04 8.16 -5.18
CA HIS A 212 12.80 9.12 -6.25
C HIS A 212 13.39 10.50 -5.91
N PRO A 213 14.27 11.06 -6.77
CA PRO A 213 14.95 12.32 -6.47
C PRO A 213 14.01 13.53 -6.36
N GLY A 214 12.84 13.48 -7.00
CA GLY A 214 11.80 14.52 -6.91
C GLY A 214 11.14 14.63 -5.55
N PHE A 215 11.30 13.63 -4.66
CA PHE A 215 10.83 13.68 -3.29
C PHE A 215 11.91 14.14 -2.29
N ALA A 216 13.06 14.57 -2.76
CA ALA A 216 14.12 15.14 -1.92
C ALA A 216 14.23 16.65 -2.10
N SER A 217 14.52 17.37 -1.03
CA SER A 217 14.59 18.83 -1.00
C SER A 217 15.78 19.41 -1.79
N ASP A 218 16.80 18.58 -2.05
CA ASP A 218 18.01 18.93 -2.81
C ASP A 218 18.29 17.95 -3.98
N GLY A 219 17.36 17.04 -4.30
CA GLY A 219 17.49 16.03 -5.34
C GLY A 219 18.40 14.85 -4.96
N ARG A 220 18.83 14.74 -3.69
CA ARG A 220 19.60 13.61 -3.14
C ARG A 220 18.73 12.81 -2.19
N GLY A 221 18.09 11.78 -2.74
CA GLY A 221 17.03 11.06 -2.05
C GLY A 221 17.47 10.16 -0.91
N ALA A 222 18.67 9.57 -0.99
CA ALA A 222 19.07 8.52 -0.07
C ALA A 222 19.14 8.97 1.40
N ASP A 223 19.85 10.08 1.68
CA ASP A 223 20.02 10.57 3.05
C ASP A 223 18.73 11.18 3.61
N GLU A 224 17.97 11.88 2.76
CA GLU A 224 16.70 12.48 3.20
C GLU A 224 15.64 11.41 3.48
N PHE A 225 15.64 10.32 2.73
CA PHE A 225 14.81 9.16 3.02
C PHE A 225 15.19 8.48 4.33
N ARG A 226 16.50 8.24 4.57
CA ARG A 226 17.01 7.72 5.85
C ARG A 226 16.60 8.61 7.02
N LEU A 227 16.71 9.94 6.85
CA LEU A 227 16.24 10.91 7.84
C LEU A 227 14.74 10.73 8.13
N MET A 228 13.92 10.60 7.11
CA MET A 228 12.48 10.39 7.25
C MET A 228 12.19 9.13 8.07
N VAL A 229 12.76 7.99 7.72
CA VAL A 229 12.54 6.73 8.44
C VAL A 229 13.01 6.86 9.90
N ARG A 230 14.19 7.43 10.13
CA ARG A 230 14.71 7.67 11.49
C ARG A 230 13.73 8.48 12.34
N GLU A 231 13.22 9.57 11.79
CA GLU A 231 12.31 10.46 12.53
C GLU A 231 10.92 9.84 12.74
N LEU A 232 10.41 9.04 11.79
CA LEU A 232 9.18 8.25 11.96
C LEU A 232 9.35 7.19 13.06
N HIS A 233 10.46 6.44 13.05
CA HIS A 233 10.76 5.47 14.12
C HIS A 233 10.88 6.15 15.50
N ARG A 234 11.49 7.34 15.59
CA ARG A 234 11.53 8.13 16.84
C ARG A 234 10.14 8.50 17.35
N ALA A 235 9.19 8.67 16.45
CA ALA A 235 7.78 8.93 16.79
C ALA A 235 6.99 7.64 17.08
N GLY A 236 7.61 6.45 16.99
CA GLY A 236 6.94 5.17 17.20
C GLY A 236 6.14 4.68 16.00
N LEU A 237 6.43 5.17 14.79
CA LEU A 237 5.74 4.84 13.54
C LEU A 237 6.59 3.89 12.69
N GLU A 238 6.02 2.74 12.28
CA GLU A 238 6.61 1.84 11.28
C GLU A 238 6.46 2.42 9.88
N VAL A 239 7.34 1.99 8.95
CA VAL A 239 7.32 2.39 7.53
C VAL A 239 7.21 1.14 6.66
N VAL A 240 6.12 1.03 5.90
CA VAL A 240 5.85 -0.04 4.93
C VAL A 240 5.87 0.58 3.54
N LEU A 241 6.79 0.14 2.67
CA LEU A 241 6.88 0.69 1.32
C LEU A 241 5.89 0.03 0.38
N ASP A 242 5.18 0.83 -0.39
CA ASP A 242 4.48 0.35 -1.59
C ASP A 242 5.49 0.12 -2.71
N VAL A 243 5.61 -1.13 -3.16
CA VAL A 243 6.67 -1.55 -4.09
C VAL A 243 6.10 -2.23 -5.34
N VAL A 244 6.62 -1.82 -6.47
CA VAL A 244 6.18 -2.28 -7.79
C VAL A 244 7.24 -3.21 -8.36
N TYR A 245 7.09 -4.52 -8.17
CA TYR A 245 7.96 -5.55 -8.73
C TYR A 245 7.28 -6.41 -9.79
N ASN A 246 6.04 -6.08 -10.12
CA ASN A 246 5.29 -6.82 -11.14
C ASN A 246 5.67 -6.37 -12.57
N HIS A 247 6.07 -5.11 -12.76
CA HIS A 247 6.48 -4.52 -14.03
C HIS A 247 7.57 -3.45 -13.84
N SER A 248 8.02 -2.84 -14.93
CA SER A 248 8.92 -1.69 -14.89
C SER A 248 8.54 -0.63 -15.92
N CYS A 249 9.15 0.55 -15.83
CA CYS A 249 8.97 1.66 -16.75
C CYS A 249 9.41 1.37 -18.22
N GLU A 250 9.97 0.21 -18.48
CA GLU A 250 10.39 -0.16 -19.85
C GLU A 250 9.21 -0.58 -20.75
N SER A 251 7.98 -0.71 -20.20
CA SER A 251 6.74 -0.95 -20.94
C SER A 251 6.81 -2.10 -21.96
N GLY A 252 6.02 -2.04 -23.05
CA GLY A 252 6.05 -3.03 -24.12
C GLY A 252 7.36 -3.05 -24.92
N PRO A 253 7.47 -3.89 -25.98
CA PRO A 253 8.71 -4.10 -26.75
C PRO A 253 9.34 -2.83 -27.33
N ASP A 254 8.50 -1.84 -27.63
CA ASP A 254 8.92 -0.53 -28.19
C ASP A 254 9.21 0.52 -27.12
N GLY A 255 9.10 0.16 -25.86
CA GLY A 255 9.35 1.06 -24.74
C GLY A 255 10.84 1.39 -24.54
N PRO A 256 11.17 2.28 -23.60
CA PRO A 256 12.54 2.71 -23.37
C PRO A 256 13.42 1.56 -22.89
N VAL A 257 14.72 1.62 -23.18
CA VAL A 257 15.74 0.73 -22.63
C VAL A 257 16.55 1.53 -21.62
N THR A 258 16.25 1.36 -20.35
CA THR A 258 16.83 2.16 -19.26
C THR A 258 17.76 1.36 -18.37
N GLY A 259 17.49 0.07 -18.22
CA GLY A 259 18.21 -0.85 -17.35
C GLY A 259 18.02 -2.30 -17.76
N LEU A 260 16.96 -2.94 -17.29
CA LEU A 260 16.77 -4.40 -17.32
C LEU A 260 16.80 -4.99 -18.73
N ARG A 261 16.06 -4.40 -19.68
CA ARG A 261 16.01 -4.91 -21.05
C ARG A 261 17.37 -4.92 -21.73
N GLY A 262 18.26 -4.01 -21.33
CA GLY A 262 19.63 -3.97 -21.80
C GLY A 262 20.58 -4.94 -21.08
N LEU A 263 20.10 -5.69 -20.08
CA LEU A 263 20.90 -6.60 -19.27
C LEU A 263 20.54 -8.09 -19.50
N GLY A 264 19.48 -8.37 -20.25
CA GLY A 264 19.04 -9.74 -20.51
C GLY A 264 17.53 -9.90 -20.58
N THR A 265 17.07 -11.12 -20.41
CA THR A 265 15.65 -11.52 -20.37
C THR A 265 15.13 -11.40 -18.94
N TRP A 266 14.30 -10.42 -18.67
CA TRP A 266 13.71 -10.15 -17.36
C TRP A 266 12.19 -10.26 -17.37
N TYR A 267 11.58 -9.99 -18.50
CA TYR A 267 10.14 -10.00 -18.68
C TYR A 267 9.68 -11.32 -19.26
N ARG A 268 8.48 -11.70 -18.90
CA ARG A 268 7.82 -12.91 -19.34
C ARG A 268 7.51 -12.84 -20.82
N PRO A 269 8.11 -13.68 -21.69
CA PRO A 269 7.84 -13.62 -23.11
C PRO A 269 6.45 -14.16 -23.42
N ASP A 270 5.77 -13.59 -24.42
CA ASP A 270 4.51 -14.12 -24.93
C ASP A 270 4.78 -15.45 -25.69
N PRO A 271 4.18 -16.57 -25.30
CA PRO A 271 4.38 -17.85 -26.00
C PRO A 271 3.96 -17.83 -27.47
N ALA A 272 3.02 -16.98 -27.84
CA ALA A 272 2.52 -16.87 -29.23
C ALA A 272 3.38 -15.94 -30.09
N ASP A 273 4.07 -14.96 -29.49
CA ASP A 273 4.96 -14.02 -30.17
C ASP A 273 6.16 -13.69 -29.27
N PRO A 274 7.29 -14.42 -29.43
CA PRO A 274 8.47 -14.21 -28.59
C PRO A 274 9.09 -12.81 -28.67
N GLY A 275 8.66 -11.96 -29.59
CA GLY A 275 9.03 -10.55 -29.66
C GLY A 275 8.20 -9.64 -28.73
N ARG A 276 7.19 -10.18 -28.06
CA ARG A 276 6.31 -9.50 -27.11
C ARG A 276 6.45 -10.05 -25.70
N TYR A 277 5.80 -9.37 -24.77
CA TYR A 277 5.69 -9.82 -23.38
C TYR A 277 4.25 -10.19 -23.04
N GLU A 278 4.05 -11.21 -22.17
CA GLU A 278 2.78 -11.37 -21.46
C GLU A 278 2.57 -10.14 -20.57
N ASP A 279 1.36 -9.61 -20.61
CA ASP A 279 0.99 -8.40 -19.88
C ASP A 279 -0.13 -8.71 -18.88
N PHE A 280 0.26 -9.13 -17.69
CA PHE A 280 -0.66 -9.33 -16.55
C PHE A 280 -0.82 -8.06 -15.71
N THR A 281 -0.17 -6.99 -16.10
CA THR A 281 -0.07 -5.74 -15.31
C THR A 281 -0.83 -4.58 -15.93
N GLY A 282 -1.14 -4.66 -17.23
CA GLY A 282 -1.69 -3.54 -17.99
C GLY A 282 -0.67 -2.47 -18.36
N CYS A 283 0.63 -2.69 -18.05
CA CYS A 283 1.73 -1.74 -18.27
C CYS A 283 2.64 -2.12 -19.42
N GLY A 284 2.30 -3.17 -20.17
CA GLY A 284 3.03 -3.62 -21.37
C GLY A 284 4.15 -4.62 -21.12
N ASN A 285 4.49 -4.92 -19.87
CA ASN A 285 5.41 -5.99 -19.49
C ASN A 285 5.03 -6.61 -18.13
N THR A 286 5.50 -7.84 -17.92
CA THR A 286 5.39 -8.55 -16.64
C THR A 286 6.75 -9.17 -16.31
N LEU A 287 7.28 -8.95 -15.11
CA LEU A 287 8.50 -9.61 -14.67
C LEU A 287 8.30 -11.12 -14.53
N ASP A 288 9.29 -11.90 -14.99
CA ASP A 288 9.21 -13.36 -14.98
C ASP A 288 9.76 -13.97 -13.68
N PHE A 289 8.93 -14.11 -12.65
CA PHE A 289 9.30 -14.69 -11.37
C PHE A 289 9.64 -16.20 -11.43
N ARG A 290 9.43 -16.88 -12.55
CA ARG A 290 9.93 -18.24 -12.78
C ARG A 290 11.47 -18.24 -12.85
N MET A 291 12.07 -17.11 -13.31
CA MET A 291 13.51 -16.97 -13.51
C MET A 291 14.23 -16.66 -12.19
N PRO A 292 15.26 -17.45 -11.82
CA PRO A 292 15.99 -17.25 -10.57
C PRO A 292 16.65 -15.87 -10.42
N HIS A 293 17.16 -15.30 -11.52
CA HIS A 293 17.82 -13.98 -11.49
C HIS A 293 16.85 -12.84 -11.25
N VAL A 294 15.59 -12.95 -11.72
CA VAL A 294 14.51 -11.98 -11.41
C VAL A 294 14.21 -11.99 -9.92
N ARG A 295 13.95 -13.17 -9.36
CA ARG A 295 13.71 -13.32 -7.91
C ARG A 295 14.88 -12.81 -7.09
N ARG A 296 16.11 -13.12 -7.50
CA ARG A 296 17.33 -12.64 -6.84
C ARG A 296 17.40 -11.12 -6.80
N LEU A 297 17.16 -10.43 -7.93
CA LEU A 297 17.20 -8.98 -7.99
C LEU A 297 16.16 -8.35 -7.03
N VAL A 298 14.95 -8.89 -7.01
CA VAL A 298 13.88 -8.42 -6.12
C VAL A 298 14.23 -8.65 -4.65
N LEU A 299 14.71 -9.84 -4.29
CA LEU A 299 15.14 -10.14 -2.91
C LEU A 299 16.32 -9.25 -2.46
N GLU A 300 17.29 -8.98 -3.34
CA GLU A 300 18.37 -8.04 -3.04
C GLU A 300 17.84 -6.60 -2.85
N SER A 301 16.84 -6.18 -3.62
CA SER A 301 16.19 -4.89 -3.42
C SER A 301 15.47 -4.82 -2.07
N LEU A 302 14.69 -5.83 -1.70
CA LEU A 302 14.03 -5.90 -0.40
C LEU A 302 15.04 -5.86 0.76
N ARG A 303 16.14 -6.64 0.67
CA ARG A 303 17.24 -6.62 1.64
C ARG A 303 17.90 -5.25 1.74
N HIS A 304 18.08 -4.58 0.61
CA HIS A 304 18.64 -3.22 0.55
C HIS A 304 17.77 -2.23 1.33
N TRP A 305 16.46 -2.19 1.10
CA TRP A 305 15.55 -1.30 1.80
C TRP A 305 15.51 -1.57 3.31
N VAL A 306 15.60 -2.84 3.71
CA VAL A 306 15.68 -3.20 5.14
C VAL A 306 17.03 -2.82 5.75
N ARG A 307 18.14 -3.14 5.08
CA ARG A 307 19.49 -2.96 5.64
C ARG A 307 19.96 -1.53 5.62
N VAL A 308 19.69 -0.81 4.52
CA VAL A 308 20.23 0.52 4.25
C VAL A 308 19.25 1.63 4.66
N PHE A 309 17.96 1.37 4.53
CA PHE A 309 16.92 2.36 4.79
C PHE A 309 16.05 2.04 6.00
N HIS A 310 16.26 0.90 6.66
CA HIS A 310 15.59 0.45 7.88
C HIS A 310 14.06 0.39 7.77
N VAL A 311 13.51 0.11 6.59
CA VAL A 311 12.05 -0.05 6.44
C VAL A 311 11.55 -1.30 7.15
N ASP A 312 10.30 -1.26 7.63
CA ASP A 312 9.70 -2.32 8.45
C ASP A 312 8.98 -3.38 7.61
N GLY A 313 8.63 -3.05 6.37
CA GLY A 313 7.93 -3.96 5.50
C GLY A 313 7.59 -3.40 4.13
N PHE A 314 6.74 -4.14 3.41
CA PHE A 314 6.41 -3.88 2.01
C PHE A 314 4.94 -4.18 1.72
N ARG A 315 4.28 -3.31 0.97
CA ARG A 315 3.04 -3.58 0.24
C ARG A 315 3.40 -3.82 -1.21
N PHE A 316 3.03 -4.98 -1.72
CA PHE A 316 3.35 -5.37 -3.09
C PHE A 316 2.18 -5.07 -4.01
N ASP A 317 2.41 -4.16 -4.95
CA ASP A 317 1.52 -3.84 -6.04
C ASP A 317 1.32 -5.07 -6.95
N LEU A 318 0.06 -5.35 -7.36
CA LEU A 318 -0.32 -6.51 -8.17
C LEU A 318 0.40 -7.80 -7.75
N ALA A 319 0.37 -8.09 -6.45
CA ALA A 319 1.22 -9.11 -5.82
C ALA A 319 1.03 -10.54 -6.37
N SER A 320 -0.07 -10.82 -7.05
CA SER A 320 -0.30 -12.12 -7.68
C SER A 320 0.75 -12.45 -8.74
N VAL A 321 1.38 -11.45 -9.36
CA VAL A 321 2.48 -11.65 -10.31
C VAL A 321 3.69 -12.35 -9.68
N LEU A 322 3.98 -12.10 -8.40
CA LEU A 322 5.10 -12.70 -7.67
C LEU A 322 5.01 -14.23 -7.58
N GLY A 323 3.78 -14.75 -7.58
CA GLY A 323 3.47 -16.18 -7.56
C GLY A 323 2.93 -16.73 -8.87
N ARG A 324 3.00 -15.97 -9.97
CA ARG A 324 2.44 -16.37 -11.25
C ARG A 324 3.30 -17.43 -11.93
N MET A 325 2.86 -18.70 -11.87
CA MET A 325 3.50 -19.85 -12.55
C MET A 325 2.80 -20.14 -13.88
N GLU A 326 2.98 -21.33 -14.43
CA GLU A 326 2.36 -21.73 -15.73
C GLU A 326 0.84 -21.82 -15.62
N ASP A 327 0.33 -22.37 -14.51
CA ASP A 327 -1.10 -22.63 -14.30
C ASP A 327 -1.82 -21.51 -13.52
N GLY A 328 -1.19 -20.33 -13.37
CA GLY A 328 -1.73 -19.20 -12.62
C GLY A 328 -1.01 -18.93 -11.30
N PHE A 329 -1.71 -18.32 -10.33
CA PHE A 329 -1.13 -18.01 -9.02
C PHE A 329 -0.93 -19.27 -8.17
N ASP A 330 0.33 -19.48 -7.75
CA ASP A 330 0.72 -20.54 -6.83
C ASP A 330 1.25 -19.94 -5.51
N PRO A 331 0.58 -20.17 -4.36
CA PRO A 331 1.07 -19.72 -3.06
C PRO A 331 2.36 -20.40 -2.60
N GLN A 332 2.80 -21.46 -3.29
CA GLN A 332 4.05 -22.16 -3.05
C GLN A 332 5.15 -21.80 -4.08
N ALA A 333 4.91 -20.76 -4.90
CA ALA A 333 5.90 -20.30 -5.86
C ALA A 333 7.25 -20.03 -5.18
N PRO A 334 8.38 -20.28 -5.85
CA PRO A 334 9.73 -20.20 -5.26
C PRO A 334 10.01 -18.88 -4.54
N PHE A 335 9.52 -17.75 -5.06
CA PHE A 335 9.73 -16.44 -4.46
C PHE A 335 9.26 -16.37 -3.00
N PHE A 336 8.09 -16.91 -2.68
CA PHE A 336 7.54 -16.87 -1.32
C PHE A 336 8.37 -17.70 -0.35
N GLY A 337 8.86 -18.88 -0.79
CA GLY A 337 9.75 -19.72 0.00
C GLY A 337 11.13 -19.07 0.23
N GLU A 338 11.72 -18.48 -0.81
CA GLU A 338 12.98 -17.76 -0.75
C GLU A 338 12.90 -16.54 0.18
N LEU A 339 11.82 -15.78 0.11
CA LEU A 339 11.56 -14.62 0.98
C LEU A 339 11.39 -15.05 2.44
N ALA A 340 10.61 -16.08 2.70
CA ALA A 340 10.36 -16.58 4.06
C ALA A 340 11.60 -17.19 4.72
N ALA A 341 12.51 -17.76 3.92
CA ALA A 341 13.77 -18.33 4.39
C ALA A 341 14.88 -17.30 4.61
N ASP A 342 14.70 -16.07 4.14
CA ASP A 342 15.69 -15.01 4.26
C ASP A 342 15.72 -14.42 5.67
N PRO A 343 16.85 -14.49 6.39
CA PRO A 343 16.92 -14.06 7.80
C PRO A 343 16.71 -12.56 8.02
N LEU A 344 16.89 -11.72 6.98
CA LEU A 344 16.66 -10.29 7.06
C LEU A 344 15.21 -9.93 6.74
N LEU A 345 14.58 -10.71 5.87
CA LEU A 345 13.22 -10.48 5.39
C LEU A 345 12.16 -11.25 6.19
N ALA A 346 12.54 -12.36 6.79
CA ALA A 346 11.67 -13.14 7.65
C ALA A 346 11.10 -12.28 8.79
N GLY A 347 9.77 -12.29 8.94
CA GLY A 347 9.09 -11.53 9.99
C GLY A 347 8.89 -10.04 9.68
N ARG A 348 9.24 -9.57 8.48
CA ARG A 348 8.87 -8.23 8.02
C ARG A 348 7.37 -8.14 7.73
N ILE A 349 6.85 -6.93 7.75
CA ILE A 349 5.46 -6.66 7.37
C ILE A 349 5.33 -6.89 5.87
N LEU A 350 4.45 -7.81 5.47
CA LEU A 350 4.20 -8.15 4.07
C LEU A 350 2.72 -7.97 3.79
N VAL A 351 2.39 -7.07 2.88
CA VAL A 351 1.04 -6.75 2.46
C VAL A 351 0.92 -7.03 0.97
N SER A 352 -0.06 -7.81 0.56
CA SER A 352 -0.35 -8.05 -0.85
C SER A 352 -1.51 -7.16 -1.32
N GLU A 353 -1.40 -6.68 -2.53
CA GLU A 353 -2.55 -6.43 -3.38
C GLU A 353 -2.86 -7.73 -4.11
N PRO A 354 -3.89 -8.49 -3.68
CA PRO A 354 -4.02 -9.91 -4.02
C PRO A 354 -4.70 -10.17 -5.37
N TRP A 355 -4.35 -9.40 -6.39
CA TRP A 355 -4.81 -9.55 -7.79
C TRP A 355 -3.74 -9.10 -8.78
N ASP A 356 -4.01 -9.27 -10.05
CA ASP A 356 -3.35 -8.63 -11.18
C ASP A 356 -4.41 -8.10 -12.17
N ALA A 357 -4.01 -7.57 -13.31
CA ALA A 357 -4.95 -7.00 -14.29
C ALA A 357 -5.82 -8.06 -15.02
N THR A 358 -5.73 -9.34 -14.65
CA THR A 358 -6.49 -10.43 -15.24
C THR A 358 -7.46 -11.09 -14.24
N VAL A 359 -8.53 -11.67 -14.74
CA VAL A 359 -9.50 -12.40 -13.90
C VAL A 359 -8.85 -13.57 -13.15
N GLN A 360 -7.88 -14.25 -13.76
CA GLN A 360 -7.17 -15.40 -13.19
C GLN A 360 -6.15 -14.99 -12.12
N GLY A 361 -5.84 -13.70 -12.01
CA GLY A 361 -4.92 -13.16 -11.01
C GLY A 361 -5.53 -12.95 -9.63
N TYR A 362 -6.84 -13.04 -9.46
CA TYR A 362 -7.48 -12.83 -8.16
C TYR A 362 -7.10 -13.94 -7.16
N ALA A 363 -6.36 -13.56 -6.13
CA ALA A 363 -5.75 -14.49 -5.16
C ALA A 363 -6.03 -14.11 -3.68
N MET A 364 -7.13 -13.40 -3.41
CA MET A 364 -7.55 -13.01 -2.06
C MET A 364 -7.57 -14.20 -1.10
N GLY A 365 -6.93 -14.07 0.05
CA GLY A 365 -6.85 -15.10 1.08
C GLY A 365 -5.91 -16.28 0.75
N ARG A 366 -5.26 -16.28 -0.43
CA ARG A 366 -4.40 -17.38 -0.88
C ARG A 366 -2.91 -17.16 -0.60
N PHE A 367 -2.50 -15.97 -0.20
CA PHE A 367 -1.10 -15.70 0.14
C PHE A 367 -0.62 -16.51 1.36
N PRO A 368 0.70 -16.77 1.49
CA PRO A 368 1.24 -17.55 2.59
C PRO A 368 0.92 -16.97 3.98
N LYS A 369 1.03 -17.80 5.02
CA LYS A 369 0.92 -17.31 6.40
C LYS A 369 1.94 -16.22 6.69
N GLY A 370 1.55 -15.20 7.44
CA GLY A 370 2.38 -14.04 7.76
C GLY A 370 2.19 -12.86 6.80
N TRP A 371 1.51 -13.06 5.67
CA TRP A 371 1.09 -11.97 4.79
C TRP A 371 -0.24 -11.36 5.24
N MET A 372 -0.42 -10.10 4.95
CA MET A 372 -1.71 -9.40 4.97
C MET A 372 -2.17 -9.18 3.54
N ASP A 373 -3.49 -9.18 3.31
CA ASP A 373 -4.05 -8.93 1.98
C ASP A 373 -4.98 -7.70 2.06
N TRP A 374 -4.84 -6.76 1.13
CA TRP A 374 -5.83 -5.70 0.93
C TRP A 374 -7.18 -6.34 0.59
N ASN A 375 -8.17 -6.16 1.45
CA ASN A 375 -9.46 -6.85 1.34
C ASN A 375 -10.48 -5.98 0.58
N ASP A 376 -10.49 -6.12 -0.76
CA ASP A 376 -11.45 -5.44 -1.63
C ASP A 376 -12.89 -5.90 -1.38
N ARG A 377 -13.10 -7.18 -1.02
CA ARG A 377 -14.43 -7.68 -0.67
C ARG A 377 -14.98 -7.01 0.60
N PHE A 378 -14.13 -6.81 1.62
CA PHE A 378 -14.54 -6.04 2.80
C PHE A 378 -14.96 -4.62 2.39
N ARG A 379 -14.13 -3.95 1.59
CA ARG A 379 -14.40 -2.60 1.06
C ARG A 379 -15.76 -2.54 0.36
N ASP A 380 -16.00 -3.48 -0.53
CA ASP A 380 -17.21 -3.48 -1.36
C ASP A 380 -18.45 -3.85 -0.54
N ASP A 381 -18.39 -4.87 0.31
CA ASP A 381 -19.48 -5.26 1.22
C ASP A 381 -19.84 -4.12 2.19
N LEU A 382 -18.85 -3.39 2.71
CA LEU A 382 -19.06 -2.21 3.55
C LEU A 382 -19.82 -1.11 2.81
N ARG A 383 -19.39 -0.76 1.59
CA ARG A 383 -20.00 0.28 0.76
C ARG A 383 -21.43 -0.11 0.33
N LEU A 384 -21.59 -1.34 -0.19
CA LEU A 384 -22.87 -1.88 -0.66
C LEU A 384 -23.90 -2.02 0.47
N PHE A 385 -23.47 -2.39 1.68
CA PHE A 385 -24.38 -2.43 2.84
C PHE A 385 -24.97 -1.05 3.10
N TRP A 386 -24.15 0.00 3.20
CA TRP A 386 -24.65 1.35 3.45
C TRP A 386 -25.46 1.93 2.30
N LYS A 387 -25.17 1.50 1.08
CA LYS A 387 -25.96 1.84 -0.11
C LYS A 387 -27.33 1.15 -0.14
N GLY A 388 -27.48 0.04 0.58
CA GLY A 388 -28.70 -0.78 0.59
C GLY A 388 -28.72 -1.90 -0.45
N GLU A 389 -27.58 -2.19 -1.08
CA GLU A 389 -27.45 -3.19 -2.14
C GLU A 389 -26.84 -4.52 -1.65
N ALA A 390 -26.22 -4.54 -0.46
CA ALA A 390 -25.79 -5.78 0.21
C ALA A 390 -26.61 -6.09 1.46
N GLY A 391 -26.78 -7.37 1.73
CA GLY A 391 -27.47 -7.87 2.92
C GLY A 391 -26.62 -7.80 4.21
N PRO A 392 -27.27 -7.90 5.39
CA PRO A 392 -26.59 -7.77 6.68
C PRO A 392 -25.56 -8.87 6.94
N ALA A 393 -25.68 -10.04 6.32
CA ALA A 393 -24.76 -11.16 6.52
C ALA A 393 -23.37 -10.89 5.91
N ALA A 394 -23.29 -10.30 4.70
CA ALA A 394 -22.02 -9.95 4.07
C ALA A 394 -21.27 -8.89 4.89
N PHE A 395 -21.97 -7.84 5.32
CA PHE A 395 -21.41 -6.84 6.21
C PHE A 395 -20.87 -7.46 7.52
N ALA A 396 -21.65 -8.33 8.19
CA ALA A 396 -21.21 -8.99 9.42
C ALA A 396 -20.00 -9.90 9.19
N ALA A 397 -19.92 -10.60 8.05
CA ALA A 397 -18.77 -11.42 7.72
C ALA A 397 -17.50 -10.57 7.59
N GLY A 398 -17.57 -9.44 6.88
CA GLY A 398 -16.47 -8.48 6.77
C GLY A 398 -16.06 -7.92 8.12
N MET A 399 -17.02 -7.39 8.90
CA MET A 399 -16.78 -6.85 10.24
C MET A 399 -16.17 -7.89 11.19
N GLY A 400 -16.46 -9.17 11.00
CA GLY A 400 -15.94 -10.32 11.76
C GLY A 400 -14.57 -10.83 11.30
N GLY A 401 -13.90 -10.13 10.37
CA GLY A 401 -12.56 -10.47 9.89
C GLY A 401 -12.51 -11.39 8.68
N SER A 402 -13.59 -11.46 7.88
CA SER A 402 -13.66 -12.21 6.60
C SER A 402 -13.10 -13.65 6.70
N ARG A 403 -13.48 -14.37 7.76
CA ARG A 403 -12.94 -15.71 8.10
C ARG A 403 -13.16 -16.76 6.99
N ASP A 404 -14.17 -16.58 6.19
CA ASP A 404 -14.47 -17.41 5.01
C ASP A 404 -13.40 -17.29 3.91
N LEU A 405 -12.73 -16.13 3.81
CA LEU A 405 -11.64 -15.88 2.86
C LEU A 405 -10.29 -16.33 3.41
N PHE A 406 -10.02 -16.03 4.67
CA PHE A 406 -8.67 -16.18 5.24
C PHE A 406 -8.38 -17.55 5.87
N GLY A 407 -9.36 -18.49 5.89
CA GLY A 407 -9.12 -19.93 6.10
C GLY A 407 -8.32 -20.32 7.34
N GLY A 408 -8.47 -19.60 8.47
CA GLY A 408 -7.74 -19.87 9.72
C GLY A 408 -6.40 -19.13 9.84
N ARG A 409 -6.12 -18.17 8.94
CA ARG A 409 -5.10 -17.13 9.19
C ARG A 409 -5.58 -16.20 10.32
N GLU A 410 -4.65 -15.49 10.93
CA GLU A 410 -4.98 -14.52 11.98
C GLU A 410 -5.87 -13.40 11.43
N SER A 411 -6.75 -12.83 12.26
CA SER A 411 -7.69 -11.78 11.82
C SER A 411 -6.97 -10.55 11.25
N TRP A 412 -5.78 -10.22 11.75
CA TRP A 412 -4.97 -9.12 11.23
C TRP A 412 -4.48 -9.31 9.78
N ALA A 413 -4.61 -10.51 9.22
CA ALA A 413 -4.26 -10.76 7.81
C ALA A 413 -5.18 -10.02 6.83
N SER A 414 -6.38 -9.66 7.24
CA SER A 414 -7.30 -8.83 6.45
C SER A 414 -6.98 -7.35 6.64
N VAL A 415 -6.54 -6.64 5.61
CA VAL A 415 -6.42 -5.18 5.61
C VAL A 415 -7.76 -4.59 5.21
N ASN A 416 -8.41 -3.91 6.13
CA ASN A 416 -9.77 -3.39 6.00
C ASN A 416 -9.77 -1.88 5.78
N TYR A 417 -10.38 -1.41 4.70
CA TYR A 417 -10.40 -0.01 4.32
C TYR A 417 -11.75 0.40 3.69
N ALA A 418 -12.10 1.67 3.81
CA ALA A 418 -13.25 2.25 3.13
C ALA A 418 -12.87 2.84 1.77
N ALA A 419 -11.67 3.43 1.67
CA ALA A 419 -11.10 4.04 0.47
C ALA A 419 -9.57 3.81 0.46
N CYS A 420 -8.96 3.92 -0.72
CA CYS A 420 -7.51 3.90 -0.96
C CYS A 420 -7.18 4.85 -2.12
N HIS A 421 -5.91 4.97 -2.50
CA HIS A 421 -5.48 5.85 -3.58
C HIS A 421 -6.20 5.56 -4.91
N ASP A 422 -6.47 4.27 -5.21
CA ASP A 422 -7.16 3.82 -6.41
C ASP A 422 -8.68 3.76 -6.16
N GLY A 423 -9.36 4.85 -6.44
CA GLY A 423 -10.79 5.01 -6.25
C GLY A 423 -11.20 6.39 -5.77
N PHE A 424 -12.46 6.52 -5.39
CA PHE A 424 -12.98 7.72 -4.74
C PHE A 424 -12.44 7.87 -3.32
N THR A 425 -12.15 9.12 -2.91
CA THR A 425 -11.97 9.45 -1.50
C THR A 425 -13.25 9.17 -0.70
N LEU A 426 -13.14 9.07 0.61
CA LEU A 426 -14.30 8.85 1.48
C LEU A 426 -15.42 9.89 1.28
N ARG A 427 -15.06 11.15 1.06
CA ARG A 427 -16.03 12.22 0.74
C ARG A 427 -16.64 12.01 -0.63
N ASP A 428 -15.85 11.67 -1.64
CA ASP A 428 -16.33 11.47 -3.00
C ASP A 428 -17.23 10.23 -3.11
N LEU A 429 -16.99 9.16 -2.33
CA LEU A 429 -17.89 8.01 -2.19
C LEU A 429 -19.31 8.40 -1.76
N CYS A 430 -19.45 9.48 -1.00
CA CYS A 430 -20.73 10.00 -0.52
C CYS A 430 -21.29 11.12 -1.41
N SER A 431 -20.59 11.50 -2.50
CA SER A 431 -20.91 12.70 -3.27
C SER A 431 -21.06 12.47 -4.77
N TYR A 432 -20.44 11.42 -5.31
CA TYR A 432 -20.41 11.15 -6.75
C TYR A 432 -20.88 9.73 -7.05
N LEU A 433 -21.71 9.55 -8.08
CA LEU A 433 -22.01 8.24 -8.68
C LEU A 433 -21.08 7.94 -9.85
N HIS A 434 -20.68 8.99 -10.58
CA HIS A 434 -19.90 8.87 -11.80
C HIS A 434 -18.51 9.45 -11.62
N LYS A 435 -17.49 8.74 -12.11
CA LYS A 435 -16.11 9.24 -12.13
C LYS A 435 -15.98 10.47 -13.02
N ARG A 436 -15.05 11.36 -12.67
CA ARG A 436 -14.74 12.62 -13.36
C ARG A 436 -13.23 12.72 -13.61
N ASN A 437 -12.74 11.84 -14.49
CA ASN A 437 -11.32 11.71 -14.82
C ASN A 437 -10.94 12.45 -16.10
N GLU A 438 -11.76 13.38 -16.60
CA GLU A 438 -11.51 14.09 -17.86
C GLU A 438 -10.16 14.82 -17.84
N SER A 439 -9.73 15.33 -16.69
CA SER A 439 -8.44 16.00 -16.51
C SER A 439 -7.22 15.08 -16.73
N ASN A 440 -7.41 13.76 -16.70
CA ASN A 440 -6.35 12.79 -16.98
C ASN A 440 -6.05 12.67 -18.49
N GLY A 441 -6.91 13.24 -19.34
CA GLY A 441 -6.71 13.23 -20.80
C GLY A 441 -7.02 11.89 -21.47
N GLU A 442 -7.73 10.97 -20.80
CA GLU A 442 -8.07 9.63 -21.29
C GLU A 442 -9.55 9.48 -21.63
N SER A 443 -10.24 10.62 -21.82
CA SER A 443 -11.69 10.67 -22.14
C SER A 443 -12.56 9.97 -21.10
N ASN A 444 -12.18 10.05 -19.81
CA ASN A 444 -12.87 9.43 -18.68
C ASN A 444 -13.02 7.90 -18.79
N ARG A 445 -12.12 7.22 -19.53
CA ARG A 445 -12.12 5.75 -19.68
C ARG A 445 -11.33 5.05 -18.57
N ASP A 446 -10.32 5.72 -18.04
CA ASP A 446 -9.44 5.29 -16.96
C ASP A 446 -10.14 5.21 -15.60
N GLY A 447 -9.59 4.47 -14.66
CA GLY A 447 -10.14 4.24 -13.34
C GLY A 447 -11.41 3.36 -13.32
N SER A 448 -11.79 2.92 -12.13
CA SER A 448 -12.93 2.01 -11.96
C SER A 448 -14.27 2.67 -12.31
N SER A 449 -15.15 1.91 -12.96
CA SER A 449 -16.56 2.26 -13.13
C SER A 449 -17.45 1.69 -12.02
N TRP A 450 -16.89 0.86 -11.13
CA TRP A 450 -17.59 0.19 -10.04
C TRP A 450 -17.12 0.73 -8.69
N ASN A 451 -17.64 1.90 -8.30
CA ASN A 451 -17.19 2.59 -7.07
C ASN A 451 -18.05 2.21 -5.84
N HIS A 452 -19.22 1.62 -6.05
CA HIS A 452 -20.22 1.35 -5.00
C HIS A 452 -20.54 2.59 -4.14
N SER A 453 -20.46 3.76 -4.76
CA SER A 453 -20.71 5.06 -4.16
C SER A 453 -22.20 5.43 -4.16
N ASP A 454 -22.57 6.42 -3.33
CA ASP A 454 -23.96 6.94 -3.23
C ASP A 454 -23.95 8.46 -3.07
N ASN A 455 -24.42 9.19 -4.06
CA ASN A 455 -24.49 10.65 -4.03
C ASN A 455 -25.71 11.20 -3.27
N MET A 456 -26.58 10.34 -2.74
CA MET A 456 -27.82 10.68 -2.01
C MET A 456 -28.77 11.59 -2.79
N GLY A 457 -28.80 11.42 -4.13
CA GLY A 457 -29.73 12.10 -5.03
C GLY A 457 -29.21 13.38 -5.69
N LEU A 458 -27.99 13.84 -5.38
CA LEU A 458 -27.36 14.99 -6.03
C LEU A 458 -25.90 14.68 -6.38
N GLU A 459 -25.53 14.79 -7.64
CA GLU A 459 -24.17 14.55 -8.12
C GLU A 459 -23.23 15.70 -7.80
N GLY A 460 -22.14 15.41 -7.10
CA GLY A 460 -21.09 16.36 -6.77
C GLY A 460 -21.35 17.21 -5.52
N ASP A 461 -20.69 18.37 -5.44
CA ASP A 461 -20.77 19.25 -4.28
C ASP A 461 -22.17 19.83 -4.08
N SER A 462 -22.50 20.17 -2.85
CA SER A 462 -23.78 20.74 -2.45
C SER A 462 -23.60 21.88 -1.46
N LEU A 463 -24.54 22.82 -1.47
CA LEU A 463 -24.68 23.85 -0.43
C LEU A 463 -25.87 23.55 0.51
N ASP A 464 -26.63 22.48 0.27
CA ASP A 464 -27.73 22.07 1.15
C ASP A 464 -27.17 21.49 2.46
N PRO A 465 -27.37 22.11 3.62
CA PRO A 465 -26.82 21.65 4.89
C PRO A 465 -27.35 20.28 5.29
N LEU A 466 -28.60 19.95 4.97
CA LEU A 466 -29.18 18.64 5.32
C LEU A 466 -28.56 17.50 4.51
N LEU A 467 -28.33 17.75 3.21
CA LEU A 467 -27.64 16.78 2.36
C LEU A 467 -26.18 16.58 2.82
N LEU A 468 -25.49 17.69 3.14
CA LEU A 468 -24.11 17.63 3.65
C LEU A 468 -24.01 16.87 4.98
N GLN A 469 -24.94 17.08 5.91
CA GLN A 469 -25.00 16.32 7.17
C GLN A 469 -25.21 14.81 6.92
N ARG A 470 -26.14 14.45 6.03
CA ARG A 470 -26.38 13.04 5.66
C ARG A 470 -25.15 12.38 5.04
N ARG A 471 -24.48 13.06 4.11
CA ARG A 471 -23.24 12.59 3.49
C ARG A 471 -22.13 12.41 4.52
N ALA A 472 -21.94 13.38 5.38
CA ALA A 472 -20.94 13.34 6.45
C ALA A 472 -21.22 12.22 7.46
N GLN A 473 -22.50 11.98 7.79
CA GLN A 473 -22.88 10.83 8.62
C GLN A 473 -22.55 9.50 7.93
N ARG A 474 -22.86 9.36 6.64
CA ARG A 474 -22.48 8.16 5.85
C ARG A 474 -20.96 7.97 5.84
N ALA A 475 -20.18 9.03 5.67
CA ALA A 475 -18.72 8.98 5.74
C ALA A 475 -18.24 8.52 7.13
N ARG A 476 -18.82 9.02 8.23
CA ARG A 476 -18.55 8.52 9.59
C ARG A 476 -18.88 7.04 9.75
N ASN A 477 -20.00 6.58 9.19
CA ASN A 477 -20.42 5.18 9.26
C ASN A 477 -19.42 4.26 8.53
N LEU A 478 -19.00 4.64 7.32
CA LEU A 478 -18.00 3.91 6.53
C LEU A 478 -16.65 3.85 7.26
N LEU A 479 -16.21 5.00 7.76
CA LEU A 479 -14.92 5.10 8.47
C LEU A 479 -14.93 4.30 9.78
N ALA A 480 -15.98 4.42 10.60
CA ALA A 480 -16.13 3.64 11.83
C ALA A 480 -16.16 2.13 11.54
N GLY A 481 -16.85 1.71 10.48
CA GLY A 481 -16.87 0.31 10.05
C GLY A 481 -15.48 -0.20 9.69
N ALA A 482 -14.72 0.53 8.87
CA ALA A 482 -13.37 0.15 8.48
C ALA A 482 -12.41 0.11 9.69
N LEU A 483 -12.42 1.17 10.52
CA LEU A 483 -11.48 1.30 11.63
C LEU A 483 -11.77 0.37 12.82
N LEU A 484 -13.01 -0.07 13.03
CA LEU A 484 -13.40 -0.89 14.19
C LEU A 484 -13.58 -2.38 13.89
N SER A 485 -13.66 -2.78 12.62
CA SER A 485 -13.77 -4.19 12.21
C SER A 485 -12.59 -5.04 12.70
N LEU A 486 -12.80 -6.36 12.83
CA LEU A 486 -11.68 -7.29 13.01
C LEU A 486 -10.83 -7.34 11.74
N GLY A 487 -9.55 -7.09 11.89
CA GLY A 487 -8.60 -6.97 10.80
C GLY A 487 -7.56 -5.90 11.11
N THR A 488 -6.69 -5.60 10.17
CA THR A 488 -5.79 -4.46 10.21
C THR A 488 -6.47 -3.29 9.50
N PRO A 489 -6.83 -2.21 10.19
CA PRO A 489 -7.47 -1.07 9.55
C PRO A 489 -6.47 -0.27 8.74
N MET A 490 -6.91 0.23 7.59
CA MET A 490 -6.17 1.18 6.77
C MET A 490 -7.02 2.44 6.53
N LEU A 491 -6.39 3.59 6.68
CA LEU A 491 -6.94 4.93 6.44
C LEU A 491 -6.17 5.60 5.31
N GLN A 492 -6.87 6.12 4.32
CA GLN A 492 -6.28 6.96 3.28
C GLN A 492 -6.10 8.39 3.79
N ALA A 493 -4.93 8.98 3.55
CA ALA A 493 -4.58 10.31 4.00
C ALA A 493 -5.59 11.38 3.54
N GLY A 494 -6.14 12.11 4.52
CA GLY A 494 -7.11 13.18 4.31
C GLY A 494 -8.58 12.73 4.41
N ASP A 495 -8.87 11.44 4.46
CA ASP A 495 -10.25 10.98 4.68
C ASP A 495 -10.76 11.41 6.07
N GLU A 496 -9.86 11.52 7.04
CA GLU A 496 -10.14 12.09 8.37
C GLU A 496 -10.39 13.60 8.36
N MET A 497 -10.19 14.28 7.23
CA MET A 497 -10.41 15.71 7.09
C MET A 497 -11.44 16.06 6.00
N GLY A 498 -12.09 15.04 5.43
CA GLY A 498 -13.06 15.23 4.35
C GLY A 498 -12.43 15.67 3.02
N ARG A 499 -11.24 15.14 2.71
CA ARG A 499 -10.56 15.34 1.42
C ARG A 499 -11.45 14.94 0.25
N THR A 500 -11.40 15.71 -0.84
CA THR A 500 -12.07 15.40 -2.11
C THR A 500 -11.08 15.49 -3.28
N GLN A 501 -11.28 14.68 -4.29
CA GLN A 501 -10.63 14.76 -5.60
C GLN A 501 -11.61 15.29 -6.68
N GLY A 502 -12.77 15.84 -6.26
CA GLY A 502 -13.79 16.37 -7.15
C GLY A 502 -14.44 15.31 -8.05
N GLY A 503 -14.46 14.05 -7.58
CA GLY A 503 -14.96 12.91 -8.34
C GLY A 503 -13.93 12.27 -9.29
N ASN A 504 -12.66 12.70 -9.27
CA ASN A 504 -11.60 11.97 -9.94
C ASN A 504 -11.23 10.75 -9.09
N ASN A 505 -11.46 9.53 -9.62
CA ASN A 505 -11.19 8.29 -8.92
C ASN A 505 -9.92 7.57 -9.40
N ASN A 506 -9.08 8.26 -10.18
CA ASN A 506 -7.82 7.74 -10.71
C ASN A 506 -6.80 8.87 -10.89
N ALA A 507 -6.46 9.55 -9.80
CA ALA A 507 -5.64 10.77 -9.84
C ALA A 507 -4.14 10.52 -10.06
N TYR A 508 -3.76 9.40 -10.71
CA TYR A 508 -2.38 8.93 -10.89
C TYR A 508 -1.46 9.92 -11.60
N CYS A 509 -2.02 10.81 -12.40
CA CYS A 509 -1.28 11.81 -13.18
C CYS A 509 -1.58 13.25 -12.75
N GLN A 510 -2.24 13.46 -11.58
CA GLN A 510 -2.67 14.77 -11.11
C GLN A 510 -1.73 15.33 -10.03
N ASP A 511 -0.56 15.84 -10.43
CA ASP A 511 0.37 16.52 -9.52
C ASP A 511 -0.07 17.97 -9.25
N ASN A 512 -1.26 18.14 -8.69
CA ASN A 512 -1.88 19.43 -8.46
C ASN A 512 -2.89 19.37 -7.29
N ALA A 513 -3.71 20.42 -7.12
CA ALA A 513 -4.68 20.54 -6.04
C ALA A 513 -5.76 19.44 -6.01
N VAL A 514 -5.96 18.67 -7.07
CA VAL A 514 -6.84 17.49 -7.07
C VAL A 514 -6.31 16.43 -6.10
N SER A 515 -4.99 16.21 -6.10
CA SER A 515 -4.33 15.16 -5.30
C SER A 515 -3.70 15.67 -4.01
N TRP A 516 -3.28 16.95 -3.97
CA TRP A 516 -2.59 17.48 -2.79
C TRP A 516 -3.58 17.70 -1.64
N LEU A 517 -3.21 17.25 -0.45
CA LEU A 517 -4.02 17.40 0.74
C LEU A 517 -4.15 18.87 1.11
N ASP A 518 -5.39 19.36 1.15
CA ASP A 518 -5.74 20.62 1.79
C ASP A 518 -5.85 20.38 3.30
N TRP A 519 -4.99 21.03 4.08
CA TRP A 519 -4.96 20.93 5.54
C TRP A 519 -6.06 21.75 6.23
N HIS A 520 -6.91 22.43 5.46
CA HIS A 520 -8.07 23.11 5.97
C HIS A 520 -9.23 22.13 6.07
N GLN A 521 -9.65 21.86 7.29
CA GLN A 521 -10.74 20.94 7.53
C GLN A 521 -12.05 21.40 6.93
N ALA A 522 -12.75 20.51 6.26
CA ALA A 522 -14.07 20.75 5.67
C ALA A 522 -15.19 20.25 6.61
N SER A 523 -15.83 21.17 7.37
CA SER A 523 -17.05 20.83 8.12
C SER A 523 -18.23 20.61 7.13
N PRO A 524 -19.15 19.61 7.35
CA PRO A 524 -19.33 18.78 8.55
C PRO A 524 -18.69 17.38 8.47
N TRP A 525 -17.71 17.18 7.58
CA TRP A 525 -17.06 15.88 7.37
C TRP A 525 -16.36 15.38 8.64
N PRO A 526 -15.95 14.09 8.69
CA PRO A 526 -15.12 13.58 9.78
C PRO A 526 -13.91 14.50 10.05
N ASP A 527 -13.51 14.60 11.29
CA ASP A 527 -12.34 15.38 11.70
C ASP A 527 -11.28 14.50 12.36
N PRO A 528 -10.04 14.96 12.46
CA PRO A 528 -8.95 14.19 13.08
C PRO A 528 -9.22 13.81 14.54
N GLU A 529 -9.87 14.67 15.34
CA GLU A 529 -10.18 14.38 16.75
C GLU A 529 -11.20 13.25 16.87
N TRP A 530 -12.26 13.28 16.05
CA TRP A 530 -13.24 12.22 15.99
C TRP A 530 -12.59 10.90 15.56
N THR A 531 -11.79 10.91 14.50
CA THR A 531 -11.08 9.72 13.98
C THR A 531 -10.12 9.15 15.03
N ALA A 532 -9.37 10.00 15.73
CA ALA A 532 -8.52 9.61 16.85
C ALA A 532 -9.31 8.92 17.98
N SER A 533 -10.51 9.42 18.29
CA SER A 533 -11.40 8.83 19.30
C SER A 533 -11.86 7.41 18.90
N ILE A 534 -12.14 7.17 17.61
CA ILE A 534 -12.48 5.85 17.07
C ILE A 534 -11.29 4.88 17.21
N LEU A 535 -10.09 5.32 16.83
CA LEU A 535 -8.88 4.51 16.98
C LEU A 535 -8.51 4.27 18.46
N ALA A 536 -8.78 5.23 19.36
CA ALA A 536 -8.64 5.03 20.79
C ALA A 536 -9.63 3.95 21.30
N LEU A 537 -10.88 4.01 20.87
CA LEU A 537 -11.90 3.02 21.22
C LEU A 537 -11.52 1.61 20.70
N ARG A 538 -10.93 1.50 19.49
CA ARG A 538 -10.37 0.24 18.99
C ARG A 538 -9.29 -0.31 19.93
N ARG A 539 -8.35 0.54 20.36
CA ARG A 539 -7.21 0.13 21.22
C ARG A 539 -7.60 -0.39 22.61
N GLU A 540 -8.79 -0.05 23.09
CA GLU A 540 -9.30 -0.55 24.38
C GLU A 540 -9.50 -2.07 24.39
N LEU A 541 -9.85 -2.68 23.24
CA LEU A 541 -9.94 -4.13 23.13
C LEU A 541 -8.55 -4.72 22.83
N LYS A 542 -8.10 -5.62 23.71
CA LYS A 542 -6.86 -6.37 23.52
C LYS A 542 -7.19 -7.72 22.88
N ASP A 543 -6.64 -7.94 21.68
CA ASP A 543 -6.81 -9.19 20.92
C ASP A 543 -8.27 -9.68 20.88
N PRO A 544 -9.17 -8.88 20.28
CA PRO A 544 -10.59 -9.21 20.25
C PRO A 544 -10.84 -10.46 19.39
N VAL A 545 -11.75 -11.29 19.85
CA VAL A 545 -12.20 -12.50 19.16
C VAL A 545 -13.66 -12.33 18.76
N LEU A 546 -14.00 -12.79 17.56
CA LEU A 546 -15.39 -12.84 17.13
C LEU A 546 -16.13 -13.94 17.90
N ASP A 547 -17.12 -13.55 18.70
CA ASP A 547 -18.05 -14.50 19.33
C ASP A 547 -19.04 -15.01 18.29
N ARG A 548 -19.79 -14.09 17.68
CA ARG A 548 -20.77 -14.40 16.63
C ARG A 548 -21.21 -13.15 15.85
N PRO A 549 -21.71 -13.32 14.62
CA PRO A 549 -22.54 -12.30 13.97
C PRO A 549 -23.79 -11.99 14.80
N TRP A 550 -24.26 -10.76 14.76
CA TRP A 550 -25.52 -10.33 15.34
C TRP A 550 -26.46 -9.81 14.26
N LEU A 551 -27.42 -10.66 13.90
CA LEU A 551 -28.37 -10.42 12.80
C LEU A 551 -29.79 -10.57 13.35
N PRO A 552 -30.43 -9.47 13.82
CA PRO A 552 -31.82 -9.53 14.34
C PRO A 552 -32.80 -9.94 13.23
N VAL A 553 -33.62 -10.97 13.48
CA VAL A 553 -34.45 -11.64 12.44
C VAL A 553 -35.44 -10.67 11.77
N ASP A 554 -36.04 -9.77 12.53
CA ASP A 554 -37.07 -8.85 12.02
C ASP A 554 -36.51 -7.48 11.58
N HIS A 555 -35.17 -7.37 11.44
CA HIS A 555 -34.48 -6.12 11.11
C HIS A 555 -33.50 -6.32 9.94
N PRO A 556 -33.97 -6.39 8.70
CA PRO A 556 -33.11 -6.65 7.51
C PRO A 556 -32.09 -5.52 7.24
N ASP A 557 -32.30 -4.36 7.83
CA ASP A 557 -31.43 -3.18 7.71
C ASP A 557 -30.46 -3.01 8.90
N VAL A 558 -30.36 -4.04 9.74
CA VAL A 558 -29.47 -4.06 10.90
C VAL A 558 -28.49 -5.21 10.79
N SER A 559 -27.24 -4.92 11.01
CA SER A 559 -26.16 -5.91 11.02
C SER A 559 -25.15 -5.59 12.09
N GLY A 560 -24.50 -6.59 12.64
CA GLY A 560 -23.45 -6.39 13.62
C GLY A 560 -22.65 -7.63 13.93
N VAL A 561 -21.65 -7.43 14.77
CA VAL A 561 -20.79 -8.49 15.29
C VAL A 561 -20.57 -8.30 16.79
N LEU A 562 -20.61 -9.42 17.51
CA LEU A 562 -20.28 -9.46 18.92
C LEU A 562 -18.83 -9.93 19.07
N LEU A 563 -18.02 -9.10 19.70
CA LEU A 563 -16.61 -9.35 19.97
C LEU A 563 -16.39 -9.54 21.47
N SER A 564 -15.46 -10.40 21.85
CA SER A 564 -15.00 -10.58 23.23
C SER A 564 -13.51 -10.27 23.36
N SER A 565 -13.14 -9.64 24.48
CA SER A 565 -11.76 -9.39 24.88
C SER A 565 -11.68 -9.42 26.40
N GLY A 566 -11.17 -10.51 26.97
CA GLY A 566 -11.13 -10.72 28.41
C GLY A 566 -12.54 -10.69 29.05
N LYS A 567 -12.78 -9.69 29.90
CA LYS A 567 -14.10 -9.51 30.58
C LYS A 567 -15.02 -8.50 29.89
N VAL A 568 -14.63 -8.01 28.71
CA VAL A 568 -15.40 -7.03 27.95
C VAL A 568 -16.02 -7.71 26.74
N ARG A 569 -17.31 -7.51 26.53
CA ARG A 569 -18.01 -7.81 25.26
C ARG A 569 -18.31 -6.49 24.57
N ARG A 570 -18.03 -6.42 23.28
CA ARG A 570 -18.32 -5.26 22.43
C ARG A 570 -19.22 -5.67 21.28
N LEU A 571 -20.34 -4.99 21.12
CA LEU A 571 -21.20 -5.10 19.96
C LEU A 571 -20.89 -3.93 19.02
N LEU A 572 -20.47 -4.25 17.80
CA LEU A 572 -20.42 -3.31 16.69
C LEU A 572 -21.72 -3.50 15.90
N LEU A 573 -22.53 -2.46 15.80
CA LEU A 573 -23.86 -2.54 15.21
C LEU A 573 -24.06 -1.43 14.19
N ALA A 574 -24.43 -1.80 12.98
CA ALA A 574 -24.82 -0.89 11.90
C ALA A 574 -26.33 -0.95 11.67
N ARG A 575 -26.97 0.21 11.57
CA ARG A 575 -28.38 0.36 11.21
C ARG A 575 -28.48 1.37 10.06
N ARG A 576 -29.11 0.96 8.96
CA ARG A 576 -29.37 1.83 7.79
C ARG A 576 -30.85 2.22 7.63
N SER A 577 -31.75 1.66 8.47
CA SER A 577 -33.19 1.92 8.37
C SER A 577 -33.59 3.27 8.94
N THR A 578 -34.50 3.96 8.27
CA THR A 578 -35.21 5.16 8.79
C THR A 578 -36.40 4.82 9.70
N ASP A 579 -36.69 3.54 9.84
CA ASP A 579 -37.78 3.02 10.66
C ASP A 579 -37.39 3.16 12.17
N ASN A 580 -38.37 3.52 12.98
CA ASN A 580 -38.18 3.75 14.42
C ASN A 580 -38.37 2.45 15.27
N ARG A 581 -38.42 1.27 14.67
CA ARG A 581 -38.54 0.03 15.42
C ARG A 581 -37.32 -0.16 16.35
N PRO A 582 -37.54 -0.52 17.62
CA PRO A 582 -36.43 -0.81 18.53
C PRO A 582 -35.58 -1.95 18.01
N VAL A 583 -34.27 -1.77 17.96
CA VAL A 583 -33.32 -2.82 17.57
C VAL A 583 -33.00 -3.67 18.82
N PRO A 584 -33.33 -4.98 18.83
CA PRO A 584 -33.02 -5.82 19.98
C PRO A 584 -31.51 -5.99 20.16
N LEU A 585 -31.08 -6.02 21.41
CA LEU A 585 -29.68 -6.26 21.80
C LEU A 585 -29.49 -7.67 22.36
N PRO A 586 -28.27 -8.22 22.31
CA PRO A 586 -27.95 -9.45 23.00
C PRO A 586 -28.26 -9.33 24.50
N PRO A 587 -28.57 -10.45 25.23
CA PRO A 587 -28.78 -10.41 26.65
C PRO A 587 -27.63 -9.75 27.42
N GLY A 588 -27.95 -8.85 28.35
CA GLY A 588 -27.00 -8.11 29.18
C GLY A 588 -27.34 -6.63 29.28
N THR A 589 -26.60 -5.92 30.13
CA THR A 589 -26.65 -4.46 30.24
C THR A 589 -25.56 -3.86 29.35
N TRP A 590 -25.94 -3.03 28.39
CA TRP A 590 -25.06 -2.43 27.41
C TRP A 590 -24.88 -0.94 27.68
N ARG A 591 -23.67 -0.45 27.43
CA ARG A 591 -23.34 0.96 27.45
C ARG A 591 -22.95 1.41 26.06
N VAL A 592 -23.65 2.40 25.51
CA VAL A 592 -23.31 2.98 24.21
C VAL A 592 -21.99 3.76 24.35
N ARG A 593 -21.02 3.45 23.49
CA ARG A 593 -19.68 4.04 23.44
C ARG A 593 -19.50 4.93 22.21
N LEU A 594 -20.26 4.68 21.17
CA LEU A 594 -20.31 5.46 19.93
C LEU A 594 -21.73 5.43 19.37
N ASP A 595 -22.20 6.56 18.91
CA ASP A 595 -23.39 6.72 18.08
C ASP A 595 -23.10 7.76 17.01
N THR A 596 -22.96 7.33 15.75
CA THR A 596 -22.64 8.22 14.64
C THR A 596 -23.81 9.07 14.17
N SER A 597 -25.04 8.85 14.68
CA SER A 597 -26.22 9.69 14.36
C SER A 597 -26.20 11.05 15.05
N THR A 598 -25.36 11.21 16.07
CA THR A 598 -25.17 12.50 16.76
C THR A 598 -24.10 13.33 16.09
N ASP A 599 -24.27 14.66 16.06
CA ASP A 599 -23.34 15.59 15.40
C ASP A 599 -21.89 15.51 15.92
N ALA A 600 -21.72 15.12 17.17
CA ALA A 600 -20.39 14.95 17.77
C ALA A 600 -19.83 13.54 17.65
N GLY A 601 -20.60 12.54 17.18
CA GLY A 601 -20.19 11.12 17.14
C GLY A 601 -19.70 10.58 18.48
N SER A 602 -19.85 11.32 19.57
CA SER A 602 -19.33 11.00 20.89
C SER A 602 -20.46 10.59 21.83
N VAL A 603 -20.16 9.69 22.74
CA VAL A 603 -21.18 9.20 23.67
C VAL A 603 -20.71 9.24 25.11
N ALA A 604 -21.39 10.03 25.90
CA ALA A 604 -21.49 9.80 27.33
C ALA A 604 -22.55 8.71 27.53
N GLY A 605 -22.12 7.48 27.79
CA GLY A 605 -22.98 6.32 27.72
C GLY A 605 -24.11 6.25 28.73
N ASN A 606 -25.34 6.27 28.25
CA ASN A 606 -26.47 5.78 28.96
C ASN A 606 -26.49 4.24 28.92
N ALA A 607 -26.87 3.61 30.02
CA ALA A 607 -27.09 2.16 30.04
C ALA A 607 -28.35 1.82 29.25
N VAL A 608 -28.26 0.78 28.43
CA VAL A 608 -29.38 0.25 27.61
C VAL A 608 -29.51 -1.24 27.91
N GLU A 609 -30.68 -1.70 28.26
CA GLU A 609 -30.83 -3.08 28.72
C GLU A 609 -31.25 -4.07 27.63
N SER A 610 -32.19 -3.72 26.76
CA SER A 610 -32.77 -4.69 25.81
C SER A 610 -32.86 -4.25 24.36
N SER A 611 -32.90 -2.96 24.08
CA SER A 611 -33.05 -2.43 22.73
C SER A 611 -32.49 -1.03 22.55
N LEU A 612 -32.02 -0.72 21.33
CA LEU A 612 -31.71 0.65 20.89
C LEU A 612 -32.95 1.29 20.30
N GLN A 613 -33.26 2.51 20.75
CA GLN A 613 -34.37 3.32 20.26
C GLN A 613 -33.90 4.27 19.15
N GLY A 614 -34.87 4.82 18.38
CA GLY A 614 -34.64 5.82 17.34
C GLY A 614 -34.53 5.26 15.94
N GLY A 615 -34.69 6.12 14.92
CA GLY A 615 -34.57 5.82 13.49
C GLY A 615 -33.34 6.48 12.86
N GLY A 616 -33.10 6.21 11.59
CA GLY A 616 -32.00 6.76 10.82
C GLY A 616 -30.79 5.86 10.70
N GLU A 617 -29.90 6.24 9.77
CA GLU A 617 -28.63 5.54 9.61
C GLU A 617 -27.72 5.83 10.80
N ALA A 618 -27.09 4.78 11.36
CA ALA A 618 -26.12 4.95 12.41
C ALA A 618 -25.23 3.72 12.56
N PHE A 619 -23.98 3.96 12.97
CA PHE A 619 -23.08 2.93 13.48
C PHE A 619 -22.93 3.10 14.99
N PHE A 620 -23.12 2.02 15.72
CA PHE A 620 -23.07 2.00 17.18
C PHE A 620 -21.93 1.10 17.68
N VAL A 621 -21.31 1.51 18.77
CA VAL A 621 -20.45 0.67 19.59
C VAL A 621 -21.03 0.56 20.98
N LEU A 622 -21.28 -0.66 21.44
CA LEU A 622 -21.82 -0.90 22.76
C LEU A 622 -20.90 -1.86 23.52
N ASP A 623 -20.59 -1.54 24.76
CA ASP A 623 -19.81 -2.39 25.65
C ASP A 623 -20.67 -2.96 26.77
N SER A 624 -20.40 -4.23 27.11
CA SER A 624 -20.96 -4.91 28.26
C SER A 624 -19.86 -5.66 29.03
N LYS A 625 -19.98 -5.76 30.34
CA LYS A 625 -19.10 -6.62 31.16
C LYS A 625 -19.62 -8.05 31.13
N VAL A 626 -18.72 -9.02 30.98
CA VAL A 626 -19.05 -10.43 31.21
C VAL A 626 -19.32 -10.58 32.73
N LEU A 627 -20.59 -10.75 33.13
CA LEU A 627 -20.93 -11.11 34.49
C LEU A 627 -20.37 -12.53 34.75
N GLY A 628 -19.50 -12.67 35.74
CA GLY A 628 -18.95 -13.97 36.13
C GLY A 628 -20.08 -14.95 36.48
N ASN A 629 -20.14 -16.07 35.78
CA ASN A 629 -21.01 -17.24 35.81
C ASN A 629 -22.03 -17.41 34.68
N ASP A 630 -21.66 -17.06 33.45
CA ASP A 630 -22.27 -17.73 32.30
C ASP A 630 -21.22 -18.66 31.67
N SER A 631 -20.92 -19.77 32.35
CA SER A 631 -20.41 -20.95 31.67
C SER A 631 -21.44 -21.33 30.61
N VAL A 632 -21.10 -21.11 29.37
CA VAL A 632 -21.84 -21.55 28.19
C VAL A 632 -22.10 -23.05 28.35
N LYS A 633 -23.24 -23.42 28.86
CA LYS A 633 -23.83 -24.72 28.55
C LYS A 633 -24.21 -24.65 27.08
N ALA A 634 -23.33 -25.20 26.26
CA ALA A 634 -23.68 -25.53 24.88
C ALA A 634 -24.98 -26.36 24.96
N GLU A 635 -26.10 -25.78 24.57
CA GLU A 635 -27.29 -26.52 24.22
C GLU A 635 -27.04 -27.31 22.94
N ASN A 636 -26.33 -28.44 23.09
CA ASN A 636 -26.38 -29.55 22.15
C ASN A 636 -27.71 -30.28 22.32
N SER A 637 -28.81 -29.70 21.86
CA SER A 637 -30.01 -30.45 21.58
C SER A 637 -29.95 -30.95 20.11
N ALA A 638 -29.07 -31.90 19.85
CA ALA A 638 -29.18 -32.74 18.69
C ALA A 638 -30.43 -33.61 18.87
N ALA A 639 -31.47 -33.35 18.12
CA ALA A 639 -32.60 -34.21 17.95
C ALA A 639 -32.14 -35.59 17.44
N ARG A 640 -32.19 -36.60 18.31
CA ARG A 640 -32.07 -38.01 17.90
C ARG A 640 -33.32 -38.40 17.09
N PRO A 641 -33.22 -38.98 15.90
CA PRO A 641 -34.39 -39.56 15.26
C PRO A 641 -34.83 -40.80 16.05
N ARG A 642 -36.11 -40.82 16.41
CA ARG A 642 -36.76 -42.00 16.98
C ARG A 642 -36.84 -43.05 15.87
N GLY A 643 -36.16 -44.17 16.08
CA GLY A 643 -36.36 -45.35 15.27
C GLY A 643 -37.79 -45.90 15.47
N HIS A 644 -38.46 -46.19 14.38
CA HIS A 644 -39.62 -47.05 14.33
C HIS A 644 -39.17 -48.48 14.05
N ARG A 645 -39.75 -49.39 14.83
CA ARG A 645 -39.75 -50.84 14.59
C ARG A 645 -40.53 -51.18 13.31
#